data_2e850212e85ff44643d901ceb022a9b2
#
_entry.id   2e850212e85ff44643d901ceb022a9b2
#
_cell.length_a   1.000
_cell.length_b   1.000
_cell.length_c   1.000
_cell.angle_alpha   90.00
_cell.angle_beta   90.00
_cell.angle_gamma   90.00
#
_symmetry.space_group_name_H-M   'P 1'
#
loop_
_entity.id
_entity.type
_entity.pdbx_description
1 polymer ?
#
loop_
_entity_poly.entity_id
_entity_poly.type
_entity_poly.pdbx_seq_one_letter_code
_entity_poly.pdbx_strand_id
1 'polypeptide(L)'
;MSNDYIEHYGTKRHSGRYPYGSGEDPYQHEGWSWLARDKKLKEQGFTEKERATMLGCENTSDYRNVKSRYVNEVKAGQIARAKYLVNEKKNTPAKAAEIMGIPLSTLKSYLEPDRENRVNLTQHTAELIKEQVDKDKYVDVGRGTNINLGVTPERLKKAISQLENEGYKVQYVQINQMGTNHKTSIKVLTKDDVDYNTLKDNKYKISTLGGNKIVDENGEIVSTKTEPLKSISSKRIAIRYAEDGGTEKDGIIELRRGVDDISLGKAKYAQVRIAVDGTHYLKGMALYSDNLPDGVDIMFNTNKHKDTPKMDVLKKLKDDPDNPFGATIKGEEDLKMTQRYYTDKNGKRQLSCINVVNEEGDWNSWSKNLASQFLSKQSPVLAKKQLDLDYAEKRAQLDEINSLTNPTIKKKLLESFANDCDSAAVHLKAAALPGQKTHVILPFSSLKDNEIYAPNYQDGTEVVLVRYPHGGVFEIPRLTVNNRKKEPKSVIGNATDAVGINSKVAEQLSGADFDGDTAVVIPLSAGVKIRTSDRLPGLVNFDPKEAYPYREGMKVMTPRYKQIQMGVVSNLITDMTLKGATDKELERAVRHSMVVIDAEKHKLDYTQSKKDNNIDELRRIYQDGGGASTIISRAKSEIKVPARKEFYGISSINTDPKTGKRIITETGEEYVKTKKNKDGTEEKENVKVTQKITAMESVDDAYKLVSSGNYKIEQVYAEYANEMKSLANEARKSYLKTGNLKYSPSARKTYSEEVDSLNKKLKKALSNAPLERQAQLLANQIVDAKLAANPDMDDEHIKKIKGSALITARARVGASKQRIELTDKEWEAIQAGAISENILSSIIDNSDLDSIKKRATPRGADTNLSNAKIALIKSMSSRYTIAEIAERAGVSSSTVTKYLNA
;
A
#
# COMPACT_ATOMS: atom_id res chain seq x y z
N MET A 1 -44.53 45.68 -14.45
CA MET A 1 -45.59 44.68 -14.66
C MET A 1 -45.06 43.70 -15.68
N SER A 2 -44.62 42.54 -15.24
CA SER A 2 -44.22 41.46 -16.14
C SER A 2 -45.49 40.91 -16.77
N ASN A 3 -45.57 40.98 -18.09
CA ASN A 3 -46.60 40.28 -18.82
C ASN A 3 -46.37 38.77 -18.68
N ASP A 4 -46.98 38.15 -17.69
CA ASP A 4 -47.12 36.72 -17.54
C ASP A 4 -48.14 36.24 -18.57
N TYR A 5 -47.72 36.00 -19.82
CA TYR A 5 -48.53 35.13 -20.65
C TYR A 5 -47.89 33.76 -20.77
N ILE A 6 -48.78 32.81 -20.59
CA ILE A 6 -48.48 31.38 -20.68
C ILE A 6 -48.22 31.06 -22.16
N GLU A 7 -46.97 30.81 -22.52
CA GLU A 7 -46.63 30.27 -23.85
C GLU A 7 -46.87 28.76 -23.87
N HIS A 8 -47.65 28.29 -24.83
CA HIS A 8 -47.89 26.88 -25.06
C HIS A 8 -47.01 26.37 -26.20
N TYR A 9 -46.20 25.33 -25.91
CA TYR A 9 -45.31 24.68 -26.85
C TYR A 9 -45.78 23.26 -27.11
N GLY A 10 -45.93 22.86 -28.37
CA GLY A 10 -46.38 21.53 -28.76
C GLY A 10 -47.45 21.54 -29.85
N THR A 11 -48.09 20.42 -30.09
CA THR A 11 -49.11 20.27 -31.11
C THR A 11 -50.49 20.63 -30.54
N LYS A 12 -51.20 21.56 -31.20
CA LYS A 12 -52.57 21.95 -30.81
C LYS A 12 -53.51 20.77 -31.03
N ARG A 13 -54.53 20.60 -30.16
CA ARG A 13 -55.64 19.71 -30.31
C ARG A 13 -56.57 20.20 -31.42
N HIS A 14 -57.49 19.40 -31.86
CA HIS A 14 -58.58 19.76 -32.74
C HIS A 14 -59.45 20.93 -32.16
N SER A 15 -59.51 21.04 -30.83
CA SER A 15 -60.19 22.13 -30.14
C SER A 15 -59.40 23.45 -30.16
N GLY A 16 -58.25 23.51 -30.77
CA GLY A 16 -57.32 24.67 -30.74
C GLY A 16 -56.55 24.87 -29.44
N ARG A 17 -56.70 24.01 -28.45
CA ARG A 17 -56.01 24.07 -27.15
C ARG A 17 -54.82 23.12 -27.13
N TYR A 18 -53.79 23.47 -26.43
CA TYR A 18 -52.62 22.61 -26.18
C TYR A 18 -52.94 21.65 -25.04
N PRO A 19 -52.72 20.35 -25.21
CA PRO A 19 -52.92 19.40 -24.11
C PRO A 19 -51.74 19.49 -23.14
N TYR A 20 -52.06 19.59 -21.86
CA TYR A 20 -51.12 19.43 -20.77
C TYR A 20 -51.30 17.99 -20.22
N GLY A 21 -50.43 17.05 -20.62
CA GLY A 21 -50.31 15.74 -20.01
C GLY A 21 -51.52 14.76 -20.13
N SER A 22 -52.60 15.17 -20.81
CA SER A 22 -53.78 14.30 -21.00
C SER A 22 -54.44 14.56 -22.35
N GLY A 23 -54.77 13.55 -23.09
CA GLY A 23 -55.57 13.59 -24.35
C GLY A 23 -54.91 12.80 -25.48
N GLU A 24 -55.24 13.15 -26.73
CA GLU A 24 -54.82 12.42 -27.92
C GLU A 24 -53.31 12.48 -28.21
N ASP A 25 -52.54 13.33 -27.53
CA ASP A 25 -51.10 13.47 -27.67
C ASP A 25 -50.38 13.44 -26.31
N PRO A 26 -50.34 12.28 -25.68
CA PRO A 26 -49.71 12.11 -24.37
C PRO A 26 -48.18 12.25 -24.36
N TYR A 27 -47.57 12.50 -25.53
CA TYR A 27 -46.09 12.59 -25.69
C TYR A 27 -45.53 14.01 -25.59
N GLN A 28 -46.29 14.97 -25.04
CA GLN A 28 -45.78 16.30 -24.75
C GLN A 28 -45.20 16.34 -23.34
N HIS A 29 -43.94 16.79 -23.25
CA HIS A 29 -43.17 16.81 -22.01
C HIS A 29 -42.70 18.21 -21.66
N GLU A 30 -42.37 18.45 -20.40
CA GLU A 30 -41.81 19.72 -19.90
C GLU A 30 -40.53 20.14 -20.67
N GLY A 31 -39.71 19.17 -21.09
CA GLY A 31 -38.51 19.40 -21.91
C GLY A 31 -38.79 20.17 -23.18
N TRP A 32 -39.97 20.08 -23.78
CA TRP A 32 -40.34 20.84 -24.98
C TRP A 32 -40.44 22.34 -24.69
N SER A 33 -41.07 22.74 -23.60
CA SER A 33 -41.17 24.15 -23.22
C SER A 33 -39.80 24.74 -22.88
N TRP A 34 -38.96 23.99 -22.19
CA TRP A 34 -37.61 24.43 -21.85
C TRP A 34 -36.76 24.64 -23.12
N LEU A 35 -36.76 23.66 -24.04
CA LEU A 35 -35.99 23.74 -25.28
C LEU A 35 -36.48 24.86 -26.21
N ALA A 36 -37.78 25.13 -26.23
CA ALA A 36 -38.34 26.22 -27.00
C ALA A 36 -37.92 27.58 -26.41
N ARG A 37 -37.87 27.70 -25.06
CA ARG A 37 -37.34 28.91 -24.37
C ARG A 37 -35.84 29.08 -24.68
N ASP A 38 -35.04 28.00 -24.62
CA ASP A 38 -33.60 28.05 -24.98
C ASP A 38 -33.43 28.53 -26.44
N LYS A 39 -34.21 27.98 -27.35
CA LYS A 39 -34.17 28.36 -28.78
C LYS A 39 -34.50 29.83 -28.97
N LYS A 40 -35.56 30.34 -28.33
CA LYS A 40 -35.97 31.75 -28.37
C LYS A 40 -34.88 32.69 -27.82
N LEU A 41 -34.28 32.35 -26.70
CA LEU A 41 -33.15 33.10 -26.14
C LEU A 41 -31.94 33.12 -27.06
N LYS A 42 -31.66 31.97 -27.73
CA LYS A 42 -30.59 31.90 -28.75
C LYS A 42 -30.87 32.79 -29.95
N GLU A 43 -32.11 32.80 -30.44
CA GLU A 43 -32.52 33.64 -31.56
C GLU A 43 -32.49 35.15 -31.20
N GLN A 44 -32.64 35.47 -29.94
CA GLN A 44 -32.47 36.82 -29.38
C GLN A 44 -31.02 37.24 -29.18
N GLY A 45 -30.06 36.38 -29.52
CA GLY A 45 -28.61 36.66 -29.50
C GLY A 45 -27.91 36.44 -28.15
N PHE A 46 -28.61 35.87 -27.10
CA PHE A 46 -27.96 35.61 -25.83
C PHE A 46 -26.89 34.52 -25.91
N THR A 47 -25.77 34.77 -25.24
CA THR A 47 -24.67 33.81 -25.12
C THR A 47 -25.07 32.56 -24.33
N GLU A 48 -24.33 31.49 -24.45
CA GLU A 48 -24.60 30.25 -23.73
C GLU A 48 -24.59 30.44 -22.20
N LYS A 49 -23.72 31.32 -21.69
CA LYS A 49 -23.62 31.66 -20.27
C LYS A 49 -24.88 32.39 -19.79
N GLU A 50 -25.34 33.36 -20.54
CA GLU A 50 -26.55 34.13 -20.20
C GLU A 50 -27.80 33.23 -20.28
N ARG A 51 -27.93 32.38 -21.28
CA ARG A 51 -29.00 31.40 -21.41
C ARG A 51 -29.01 30.39 -20.24
N ALA A 52 -27.85 29.95 -19.79
CA ALA A 52 -27.75 29.10 -18.61
C ALA A 52 -28.39 29.76 -17.38
N THR A 53 -28.02 31.01 -17.10
CA THR A 53 -28.57 31.78 -15.98
C THR A 53 -30.08 32.01 -16.11
N MET A 54 -30.56 32.39 -17.30
CA MET A 54 -31.98 32.67 -17.58
C MET A 54 -32.86 31.43 -17.52
N LEU A 55 -32.31 30.25 -17.73
CA LEU A 55 -32.97 28.95 -17.67
C LEU A 55 -32.80 28.24 -16.32
N GLY A 56 -32.25 28.95 -15.32
CA GLY A 56 -32.10 28.43 -13.96
C GLY A 56 -30.98 27.39 -13.78
N CYS A 57 -29.98 27.35 -14.67
CA CYS A 57 -28.84 26.46 -14.57
C CYS A 57 -27.68 27.10 -13.79
N GLU A 58 -27.01 26.35 -12.94
CA GLU A 58 -25.91 26.84 -12.08
C GLU A 58 -24.70 27.35 -12.91
N ASN A 59 -24.42 26.68 -14.02
CA ASN A 59 -23.30 27.02 -14.89
C ASN A 59 -23.50 26.44 -16.31
N THR A 60 -22.60 26.76 -17.24
CA THR A 60 -22.68 26.29 -18.63
C THR A 60 -22.57 24.78 -18.78
N SER A 61 -21.90 24.07 -17.85
CA SER A 61 -21.84 22.61 -17.86
C SER A 61 -23.20 22.00 -17.48
N ASP A 62 -23.83 22.54 -16.46
CA ASP A 62 -25.17 22.17 -16.03
C ASP A 62 -26.19 22.45 -17.14
N TYR A 63 -26.18 23.63 -17.74
CA TYR A 63 -27.00 23.97 -18.89
C TYR A 63 -26.86 22.95 -20.04
N ARG A 64 -25.65 22.54 -20.40
CA ARG A 64 -25.44 21.52 -21.44
C ARG A 64 -26.01 20.17 -21.06
N ASN A 65 -25.92 19.79 -19.80
CA ASN A 65 -26.47 18.55 -19.27
C ASN A 65 -28.02 18.58 -19.30
N VAL A 66 -28.63 19.62 -18.78
CA VAL A 66 -30.08 19.83 -18.77
C VAL A 66 -30.60 19.87 -20.22
N LYS A 67 -29.98 20.61 -21.10
CA LYS A 67 -30.35 20.66 -22.53
C LYS A 67 -30.27 19.27 -23.19
N SER A 68 -29.21 18.54 -22.96
CA SER A 68 -29.06 17.19 -23.51
C SER A 68 -30.13 16.22 -23.01
N ARG A 69 -30.52 16.34 -21.71
CA ARG A 69 -31.59 15.57 -21.12
C ARG A 69 -32.93 15.84 -21.83
N TYR A 70 -33.32 17.11 -21.93
CA TYR A 70 -34.59 17.49 -22.57
C TYR A 70 -34.62 17.15 -24.08
N VAL A 71 -33.51 17.28 -24.77
CA VAL A 71 -33.40 16.79 -26.17
C VAL A 71 -33.66 15.30 -26.27
N ASN A 72 -33.12 14.49 -25.34
CA ASN A 72 -33.34 13.04 -25.35
C ASN A 72 -34.79 12.70 -24.99
N GLU A 73 -35.38 13.38 -24.01
CA GLU A 73 -36.77 13.22 -23.58
C GLU A 73 -37.73 13.53 -24.74
N VAL A 74 -37.59 14.69 -25.39
CA VAL A 74 -38.35 15.05 -26.56
C VAL A 74 -38.21 14.03 -27.68
N LYS A 75 -37.02 13.55 -27.89
CA LYS A 75 -36.73 12.52 -28.91
C LYS A 75 -37.40 11.17 -28.58
N ALA A 76 -37.39 10.77 -27.29
CA ALA A 76 -38.11 9.56 -26.83
C ALA A 76 -39.61 9.69 -27.09
N GLY A 77 -40.19 10.83 -26.74
CA GLY A 77 -41.59 11.14 -27.02
C GLY A 77 -41.95 11.11 -28.51
N GLN A 78 -41.05 11.65 -29.35
CA GLN A 78 -41.21 11.59 -30.82
C GLN A 78 -41.13 10.17 -31.35
N ILE A 79 -40.22 9.32 -30.82
CA ILE A 79 -40.11 7.90 -31.22
C ILE A 79 -41.35 7.13 -30.81
N ALA A 80 -41.82 7.30 -29.58
CA ALA A 80 -43.05 6.67 -29.10
C ALA A 80 -44.25 7.08 -29.92
N ARG A 81 -44.38 8.36 -30.28
CA ARG A 81 -45.40 8.88 -31.15
C ARG A 81 -45.34 8.32 -32.57
N ALA A 82 -44.14 8.22 -33.12
CA ALA A 82 -43.94 7.61 -34.45
C ALA A 82 -44.43 6.15 -34.48
N LYS A 83 -44.05 5.37 -33.47
CA LYS A 83 -44.52 3.98 -33.31
C LYS A 83 -46.02 3.89 -33.12
N TYR A 84 -46.62 4.72 -32.30
CA TYR A 84 -48.06 4.79 -32.08
C TYR A 84 -48.80 5.07 -33.38
N LEU A 85 -48.37 6.09 -34.14
CA LEU A 85 -49.00 6.47 -35.40
C LEU A 85 -48.92 5.37 -36.45
N VAL A 86 -47.80 4.65 -36.52
CA VAL A 86 -47.61 3.58 -37.53
C VAL A 86 -48.19 2.25 -37.07
N ASN A 87 -47.92 1.81 -35.85
CA ASN A 87 -48.28 0.46 -35.38
C ASN A 87 -49.73 0.37 -34.90
N GLU A 88 -50.20 1.38 -34.16
CA GLU A 88 -51.55 1.36 -33.57
C GLU A 88 -52.57 2.09 -34.43
N LYS A 89 -52.26 3.31 -34.90
CA LYS A 89 -53.16 4.03 -35.81
C LYS A 89 -53.06 3.59 -37.27
N LYS A 90 -52.20 2.60 -37.59
CA LYS A 90 -52.04 2.00 -38.92
C LYS A 90 -51.75 3.01 -40.04
N ASN A 91 -51.18 4.17 -39.75
CA ASN A 91 -50.74 5.11 -40.78
C ASN A 91 -49.56 4.55 -41.56
N THR A 92 -49.46 4.93 -42.83
CA THR A 92 -48.25 4.69 -43.61
C THR A 92 -47.09 5.54 -43.02
N PRO A 93 -45.81 5.09 -43.08
CA PRO A 93 -44.70 5.90 -42.63
C PRO A 93 -44.65 7.31 -43.24
N ALA A 94 -45.07 7.49 -44.49
CA ALA A 94 -45.13 8.79 -45.14
C ALA A 94 -46.19 9.69 -44.47
N LYS A 95 -47.39 9.15 -44.17
CA LYS A 95 -48.47 9.89 -43.52
C LYS A 95 -48.11 10.23 -42.06
N ALA A 96 -47.49 9.30 -41.34
CA ALA A 96 -46.98 9.56 -39.97
C ALA A 96 -45.91 10.65 -39.95
N ALA A 97 -44.99 10.71 -40.92
CA ALA A 97 -43.98 11.76 -41.06
C ALA A 97 -44.64 13.13 -41.31
N GLU A 98 -45.69 13.15 -42.15
CA GLU A 98 -46.48 14.37 -42.42
C GLU A 98 -47.18 14.85 -41.14
N ILE A 99 -47.84 13.98 -40.40
CA ILE A 99 -48.54 14.28 -39.11
C ILE A 99 -47.55 14.83 -38.07
N MET A 100 -46.35 14.30 -38.01
CA MET A 100 -45.32 14.70 -37.07
C MET A 100 -44.50 15.92 -37.55
N GLY A 101 -44.67 16.34 -38.80
CA GLY A 101 -43.91 17.45 -39.37
C GLY A 101 -42.38 17.18 -39.48
N ILE A 102 -41.99 15.92 -39.67
CA ILE A 102 -40.58 15.49 -39.74
C ILE A 102 -40.27 14.82 -41.09
N PRO A 103 -39.00 14.81 -41.55
CA PRO A 103 -38.63 14.11 -42.77
C PRO A 103 -38.93 12.60 -42.67
N LEU A 104 -39.35 11.96 -43.76
CA LEU A 104 -39.58 10.53 -43.84
C LEU A 104 -38.37 9.69 -43.43
N SER A 105 -37.16 10.17 -43.76
CA SER A 105 -35.90 9.53 -43.35
C SER A 105 -35.73 9.51 -41.80
N THR A 106 -36.14 10.59 -41.15
CA THR A 106 -36.11 10.72 -39.69
C THR A 106 -37.13 9.77 -39.06
N LEU A 107 -38.34 9.74 -39.61
CA LEU A 107 -39.37 8.80 -39.15
C LEU A 107 -38.93 7.32 -39.28
N LYS A 108 -38.39 6.94 -40.45
CA LYS A 108 -37.86 5.59 -40.67
C LYS A 108 -36.81 5.23 -39.60
N SER A 109 -35.88 6.19 -39.31
CA SER A 109 -34.88 6.03 -38.22
C SER A 109 -35.52 5.90 -36.84
N TYR A 110 -36.66 6.53 -36.56
CA TYR A 110 -37.38 6.39 -35.30
C TYR A 110 -38.09 5.04 -35.17
N LEU A 111 -38.45 4.39 -36.26
CA LEU A 111 -39.07 3.07 -36.26
C LEU A 111 -38.07 1.90 -36.14
N GLU A 112 -36.72 2.17 -36.20
CA GLU A 112 -35.72 1.16 -35.98
C GLU A 112 -35.83 0.54 -34.58
N PRO A 113 -35.81 -0.80 -34.44
CA PRO A 113 -36.09 -1.50 -33.16
C PRO A 113 -35.22 -1.03 -31.99
N ASP A 114 -33.94 -0.70 -32.24
CA ASP A 114 -32.99 -0.36 -31.20
C ASP A 114 -32.94 1.17 -30.83
N ARG A 115 -33.74 1.98 -31.53
CA ARG A 115 -33.67 3.43 -31.36
C ARG A 115 -34.24 3.92 -30.03
N GLU A 116 -35.38 3.36 -29.62
CA GLU A 116 -36.02 3.63 -28.34
C GLU A 116 -35.16 3.22 -27.15
N ASN A 117 -34.57 2.02 -27.24
CA ASN A 117 -33.70 1.47 -26.22
C ASN A 117 -32.48 2.39 -25.97
N ARG A 118 -31.94 3.04 -27.00
CA ARG A 118 -30.79 3.97 -26.86
C ARG A 118 -31.18 5.27 -26.16
N VAL A 119 -32.38 5.76 -26.32
CA VAL A 119 -32.86 7.02 -25.71
C VAL A 119 -33.31 6.79 -24.28
N ASN A 120 -34.05 5.72 -24.02
CA ASN A 120 -34.57 5.38 -22.67
C ASN A 120 -33.51 4.81 -21.74
N LEU A 121 -32.33 4.42 -22.23
CA LEU A 121 -31.28 3.80 -21.43
C LEU A 121 -30.71 4.76 -20.35
N THR A 122 -30.75 6.07 -20.55
CA THR A 122 -30.30 7.05 -19.54
C THR A 122 -31.32 7.15 -18.40
N GLN A 123 -32.61 7.19 -18.72
CA GLN A 123 -33.68 7.21 -17.75
C GLN A 123 -33.71 5.91 -16.94
N HIS A 124 -33.62 4.77 -17.61
CA HIS A 124 -33.53 3.47 -16.94
C HIS A 124 -32.30 3.37 -16.02
N THR A 125 -31.17 3.95 -16.44
CA THR A 125 -29.97 4.04 -15.59
C THR A 125 -30.24 4.90 -14.35
N ALA A 126 -30.93 6.02 -14.49
CA ALA A 126 -31.31 6.88 -13.37
C ALA A 126 -32.29 6.17 -12.41
N GLU A 127 -33.27 5.46 -12.94
CA GLU A 127 -34.23 4.68 -12.14
C GLU A 127 -33.54 3.58 -11.31
N LEU A 128 -32.60 2.82 -11.91
CA LEU A 128 -31.82 1.81 -11.18
C LEU A 128 -30.99 2.41 -10.03
N ILE A 129 -30.36 3.55 -10.29
CA ILE A 129 -29.56 4.24 -9.25
C ILE A 129 -30.49 4.79 -8.16
N LYS A 130 -31.63 5.38 -8.55
CA LYS A 130 -32.65 5.90 -7.64
C LYS A 130 -33.18 4.85 -6.69
N GLU A 131 -33.58 3.69 -7.23
CA GLU A 131 -34.06 2.56 -6.44
C GLU A 131 -33.01 2.12 -5.40
N GLN A 132 -31.73 2.07 -5.79
CA GLN A 132 -30.66 1.72 -4.86
C GLN A 132 -30.45 2.80 -3.79
N VAL A 133 -30.50 4.10 -4.14
CA VAL A 133 -30.35 5.20 -3.16
C VAL A 133 -31.53 5.25 -2.21
N ASP A 134 -32.75 5.03 -2.70
CA ASP A 134 -33.96 5.00 -1.87
C ASP A 134 -33.91 3.86 -0.85
N LYS A 135 -33.31 2.73 -1.23
CA LYS A 135 -33.13 1.56 -0.37
C LYS A 135 -31.98 1.72 0.63
N ASP A 136 -30.80 2.10 0.16
CA ASP A 136 -29.55 2.07 0.94
C ASP A 136 -29.13 3.44 1.49
N LYS A 137 -29.77 4.53 1.11
CA LYS A 137 -29.55 5.93 1.47
C LYS A 137 -28.23 6.53 0.94
N TYR A 138 -27.14 5.77 0.87
CA TYR A 138 -25.79 6.19 0.48
C TYR A 138 -25.25 5.25 -0.58
N VAL A 139 -25.07 5.71 -1.82
CA VAL A 139 -24.62 4.85 -2.93
C VAL A 139 -23.38 5.42 -3.62
N ASP A 140 -22.33 4.62 -3.75
CA ASP A 140 -21.13 4.97 -4.50
C ASP A 140 -21.42 5.00 -6.01
N VAL A 141 -21.29 6.18 -6.60
CA VAL A 141 -21.44 6.45 -8.03
C VAL A 141 -20.12 6.90 -8.68
N GLY A 142 -18.99 6.50 -8.10
CA GLY A 142 -17.66 6.88 -8.55
C GLY A 142 -17.18 6.10 -9.78
N ARG A 143 -15.85 6.18 -10.02
CA ARG A 143 -15.19 5.53 -11.16
C ARG A 143 -15.47 4.02 -11.19
N GLY A 144 -15.82 3.48 -12.35
CA GLY A 144 -16.11 2.07 -12.55
C GLY A 144 -17.59 1.70 -12.43
N THR A 145 -18.43 2.50 -11.76
CA THR A 145 -19.89 2.27 -11.65
C THR A 145 -20.56 2.19 -13.02
N ASN A 146 -20.14 3.02 -13.98
CA ASN A 146 -20.65 2.96 -15.35
C ASN A 146 -20.39 1.61 -16.02
N ILE A 147 -19.29 0.97 -15.70
CA ILE A 147 -18.93 -0.35 -16.26
C ILE A 147 -19.84 -1.45 -15.68
N ASN A 148 -20.07 -1.40 -14.37
CA ASN A 148 -20.95 -2.34 -13.68
C ASN A 148 -22.41 -2.22 -14.16
N LEU A 149 -22.84 -1.00 -14.49
CA LEU A 149 -24.16 -0.74 -15.08
C LEU A 149 -24.24 -1.01 -16.60
N GLY A 150 -23.10 -1.33 -17.25
CA GLY A 150 -23.05 -1.53 -18.70
C GLY A 150 -23.29 -0.26 -19.53
N VAL A 151 -23.06 0.92 -18.96
CA VAL A 151 -23.30 2.22 -19.62
C VAL A 151 -22.00 3.00 -19.85
N THR A 152 -22.08 4.04 -20.70
CA THR A 152 -20.94 4.93 -20.91
C THR A 152 -20.77 5.92 -19.74
N PRO A 153 -19.55 6.46 -19.49
CA PRO A 153 -19.33 7.49 -18.45
C PRO A 153 -20.25 8.71 -18.63
N GLU A 154 -20.48 9.15 -19.88
CA GLU A 154 -21.34 10.28 -20.19
C GLU A 154 -22.81 10.00 -19.85
N ARG A 155 -23.27 8.74 -20.07
CA ARG A 155 -24.63 8.32 -19.71
C ARG A 155 -24.81 8.27 -18.20
N LEU A 156 -23.84 7.70 -17.46
CA LEU A 156 -23.87 7.73 -16.00
C LEU A 156 -23.93 9.16 -15.46
N LYS A 157 -23.11 10.08 -16.02
CA LYS A 157 -23.12 11.49 -15.63
C LYS A 157 -24.48 12.14 -15.87
N LYS A 158 -25.12 11.88 -17.01
CA LYS A 158 -26.48 12.38 -17.34
C LYS A 158 -27.56 11.82 -16.41
N ALA A 159 -27.50 10.53 -16.10
CA ALA A 159 -28.41 9.88 -15.16
C ALA A 159 -28.28 10.49 -13.73
N ILE A 160 -27.06 10.72 -13.27
CA ILE A 160 -26.81 11.37 -11.98
C ILE A 160 -27.36 12.81 -12.01
N SER A 161 -27.07 13.59 -13.07
CA SER A 161 -27.57 14.95 -13.20
C SER A 161 -29.12 15.02 -13.25
N GLN A 162 -29.79 14.01 -13.80
CA GLN A 162 -31.24 13.86 -13.75
C GLN A 162 -31.72 13.67 -12.30
N LEU A 163 -31.06 12.80 -11.54
CA LEU A 163 -31.40 12.58 -10.13
C LEU A 163 -31.13 13.81 -9.25
N GLU A 164 -30.06 14.57 -9.54
CA GLU A 164 -29.81 15.84 -8.84
C GLU A 164 -30.97 16.82 -9.01
N ASN A 165 -31.65 16.85 -10.16
CA ASN A 165 -32.88 17.63 -10.36
C ASN A 165 -34.13 17.00 -9.72
N GLU A 166 -34.06 15.75 -9.29
CA GLU A 166 -35.18 15.03 -8.62
C GLU A 166 -35.06 15.03 -7.08
N GLY A 167 -34.17 15.85 -6.50
CA GLY A 167 -33.97 15.94 -5.04
C GLY A 167 -32.89 15.00 -4.48
N TYR A 168 -31.91 14.66 -5.30
CA TYR A 168 -30.72 13.95 -4.88
C TYR A 168 -29.49 14.86 -5.04
N LYS A 169 -28.41 14.57 -4.28
CA LYS A 169 -27.16 15.31 -4.42
C LYS A 169 -25.92 14.41 -4.38
N VAL A 170 -24.88 14.86 -5.07
CA VAL A 170 -23.56 14.23 -5.05
C VAL A 170 -22.72 14.85 -3.95
N GLN A 171 -22.14 13.99 -3.12
CA GLN A 171 -21.21 14.37 -2.05
C GLN A 171 -19.91 13.54 -2.17
N TYR A 172 -18.81 14.03 -1.57
CA TYR A 172 -17.52 13.36 -1.59
C TYR A 172 -17.03 13.07 -0.19
N VAL A 173 -16.83 11.80 0.15
CA VAL A 173 -16.28 11.37 1.44
C VAL A 173 -14.86 10.85 1.25
N GLN A 174 -13.95 11.28 2.10
CA GLN A 174 -12.58 10.80 2.10
C GLN A 174 -12.37 9.73 3.18
N ILE A 175 -11.77 8.61 2.79
CA ILE A 175 -11.35 7.54 3.68
C ILE A 175 -9.85 7.29 3.55
N ASN A 176 -9.24 6.69 4.57
CA ASN A 176 -7.85 6.28 4.49
C ASN A 176 -7.72 5.11 3.52
N GLN A 177 -6.75 5.17 2.61
CA GLN A 177 -6.40 4.04 1.77
C GLN A 177 -5.46 3.12 2.53
N MET A 178 -5.94 1.95 2.93
CA MET A 178 -5.16 0.99 3.69
C MET A 178 -3.89 0.58 2.95
N GLY A 179 -2.79 0.46 3.68
CA GLY A 179 -1.47 0.12 3.13
C GLY A 179 -0.72 1.28 2.49
N THR A 180 -1.30 2.50 2.48
CA THR A 180 -0.65 3.71 1.98
C THR A 180 -0.90 4.90 2.91
N ASN A 181 -0.22 6.03 2.68
CA ASN A 181 -0.50 7.29 3.38
C ASN A 181 -1.50 8.18 2.62
N HIS A 182 -2.14 7.65 1.57
CA HIS A 182 -3.09 8.38 0.76
C HIS A 182 -4.52 8.24 1.28
N LYS A 183 -5.39 9.12 0.82
CA LYS A 183 -6.83 9.04 1.03
C LYS A 183 -7.52 8.70 -0.29
N THR A 184 -8.57 7.91 -0.20
CA THR A 184 -9.48 7.64 -1.31
C THR A 184 -10.71 8.51 -1.17
N SER A 185 -11.07 9.25 -2.23
CA SER A 185 -12.30 10.01 -2.29
C SER A 185 -13.41 9.16 -2.92
N ILE A 186 -14.51 8.99 -2.20
CA ILE A 186 -15.70 8.25 -2.67
C ILE A 186 -16.74 9.26 -3.11
N LYS A 187 -17.25 9.11 -4.34
CA LYS A 187 -18.33 9.92 -4.88
C LYS A 187 -19.66 9.25 -4.53
N VAL A 188 -20.43 9.84 -3.63
CA VAL A 188 -21.66 9.27 -3.07
C VAL A 188 -22.87 10.07 -3.54
N LEU A 189 -23.91 9.37 -3.99
CA LEU A 189 -25.22 9.94 -4.25
C LEU A 189 -26.12 9.67 -3.04
N THR A 190 -26.79 10.72 -2.57
CA THR A 190 -27.71 10.72 -1.43
C THR A 190 -28.96 11.49 -1.77
N LYS A 191 -30.02 11.41 -0.95
CA LYS A 191 -31.10 12.39 -1.00
C LYS A 191 -30.60 13.77 -0.56
N ASP A 192 -31.27 14.81 -0.99
CA ASP A 192 -30.85 16.21 -0.76
C ASP A 192 -30.91 16.62 0.71
N ASP A 193 -31.78 15.99 1.51
CA ASP A 193 -31.93 16.18 2.95
C ASP A 193 -30.75 15.65 3.79
N VAL A 194 -29.87 14.84 3.20
CA VAL A 194 -28.70 14.28 3.90
C VAL A 194 -27.56 15.29 3.91
N ASP A 195 -27.24 15.88 5.06
CA ASP A 195 -26.08 16.78 5.20
C ASP A 195 -24.74 16.00 5.18
N TYR A 196 -23.63 16.75 5.00
CA TYR A 196 -22.30 16.16 4.89
C TYR A 196 -21.83 15.43 6.18
N ASN A 197 -22.18 15.95 7.35
CA ASN A 197 -21.77 15.35 8.62
C ASN A 197 -22.51 14.03 8.83
N THR A 198 -23.81 14.01 8.55
CA THR A 198 -24.62 12.78 8.57
C THR A 198 -24.05 11.71 7.64
N LEU A 199 -23.66 12.07 6.41
CA LEU A 199 -23.00 11.13 5.49
C LEU A 199 -21.64 10.66 6.02
N LYS A 200 -20.82 11.57 6.57
CA LYS A 200 -19.49 11.25 7.11
C LYS A 200 -19.58 10.30 8.30
N ASP A 201 -20.54 10.48 9.18
CA ASP A 201 -20.75 9.64 10.36
C ASP A 201 -21.30 8.24 9.96
N ASN A 202 -22.02 8.17 8.85
CA ASN A 202 -22.53 6.92 8.28
C ASN A 202 -21.70 6.38 7.09
N LYS A 203 -20.45 6.82 6.91
CA LYS A 203 -19.61 6.46 5.75
C LYS A 203 -19.50 4.94 5.51
N TYR A 204 -19.57 4.12 6.57
CA TYR A 204 -19.48 2.67 6.46
C TYR A 204 -20.76 2.01 5.90
N LYS A 205 -21.86 2.75 5.83
CA LYS A 205 -23.14 2.30 5.21
C LYS A 205 -23.21 2.57 3.71
N ILE A 206 -22.16 3.17 3.12
CA ILE A 206 -22.12 3.43 1.67
C ILE A 206 -22.11 2.10 0.93
N SER A 207 -23.12 1.87 0.10
CA SER A 207 -23.25 0.69 -0.73
C SER A 207 -22.66 0.88 -2.13
N THR A 208 -22.39 -0.18 -2.82
CA THR A 208 -21.91 -0.20 -4.21
C THR A 208 -22.96 -0.82 -5.12
N LEU A 209 -23.25 -0.16 -6.23
CA LEU A 209 -24.18 -0.69 -7.23
C LEU A 209 -23.72 -2.06 -7.74
N GLY A 210 -24.58 -3.08 -7.55
CA GLY A 210 -24.28 -4.46 -7.91
C GLY A 210 -23.32 -5.18 -6.95
N GLY A 211 -22.95 -4.58 -5.81
CA GLY A 211 -22.13 -5.19 -4.77
C GLY A 211 -22.96 -5.89 -3.68
N ASN A 212 -22.30 -6.77 -2.92
CA ASN A 212 -22.92 -7.38 -1.76
C ASN A 212 -23.06 -6.38 -0.60
N LYS A 213 -24.12 -6.47 0.19
CA LYS A 213 -24.30 -5.68 1.40
C LYS A 213 -23.30 -6.18 2.46
N ILE A 214 -22.43 -5.31 2.93
CA ILE A 214 -21.33 -5.64 3.87
C ILE A 214 -21.63 -5.23 5.31
N VAL A 215 -22.57 -4.33 5.51
CA VAL A 215 -23.08 -3.93 6.82
C VAL A 215 -24.59 -4.02 6.85
N ASP A 216 -25.15 -4.30 8.02
CA ASP A 216 -26.59 -4.31 8.24
C ASP A 216 -27.15 -2.89 8.41
N GLU A 217 -28.43 -2.79 8.75
CA GLU A 217 -29.13 -1.52 8.96
C GLU A 217 -28.58 -0.73 10.15
N ASN A 218 -27.97 -1.41 11.13
CA ASN A 218 -27.35 -0.82 12.31
C ASN A 218 -25.90 -0.40 12.05
N GLY A 219 -25.33 -0.77 10.88
CA GLY A 219 -23.93 -0.52 10.53
C GLY A 219 -22.97 -1.59 11.02
N GLU A 220 -23.48 -2.71 11.55
CA GLU A 220 -22.67 -3.86 11.95
C GLU A 220 -22.25 -4.69 10.74
N ILE A 221 -21.04 -5.26 10.79
CA ILE A 221 -20.50 -6.07 9.69
C ILE A 221 -21.30 -7.34 9.55
N VAL A 222 -21.90 -7.56 8.38
CA VAL A 222 -22.58 -8.81 8.07
C VAL A 222 -21.58 -9.96 8.06
N SER A 223 -21.72 -10.88 9.01
CA SER A 223 -20.85 -12.05 9.12
C SER A 223 -21.02 -12.95 7.89
N THR A 224 -19.91 -13.20 7.20
CA THR A 224 -19.84 -14.30 6.24
C THR A 224 -19.55 -15.60 7.01
N LYS A 225 -20.22 -16.70 6.65
CA LYS A 225 -19.90 -18.00 7.22
C LYS A 225 -18.44 -18.36 6.91
N THR A 226 -17.57 -18.26 7.89
CA THR A 226 -16.22 -18.82 7.80
C THR A 226 -16.29 -20.32 8.12
N GLU A 227 -15.58 -21.14 7.34
CA GLU A 227 -15.42 -22.54 7.70
C GLU A 227 -14.72 -22.64 9.08
N PRO A 228 -15.18 -23.55 9.97
CA PRO A 228 -14.56 -23.70 11.29
C PRO A 228 -13.11 -24.12 11.13
N LEU A 229 -12.25 -23.52 11.97
CA LEU A 229 -10.82 -23.76 11.98
C LEU A 229 -10.53 -25.23 12.34
N LYS A 230 -9.78 -25.95 11.50
CA LYS A 230 -9.32 -27.30 11.83
C LYS A 230 -8.20 -27.23 12.87
N SER A 231 -8.41 -27.89 13.98
CA SER A 231 -7.45 -27.98 15.09
C SER A 231 -6.85 -29.38 15.19
N ILE A 232 -5.59 -29.45 15.65
CA ILE A 232 -4.99 -30.70 16.07
C ILE A 232 -5.30 -30.94 17.56
N SER A 233 -5.39 -32.20 17.97
CA SER A 233 -5.54 -32.55 19.40
C SER A 233 -4.22 -32.30 20.14
N SER A 234 -4.29 -31.66 21.29
CA SER A 234 -3.15 -31.50 22.21
C SER A 234 -2.49 -32.83 22.62
N LYS A 235 -3.23 -33.94 22.55
CA LYS A 235 -2.67 -35.30 22.82
C LYS A 235 -1.59 -35.72 21.83
N ARG A 236 -1.60 -35.19 20.59
CA ARG A 236 -0.60 -35.48 19.55
C ARG A 236 0.64 -34.59 19.67
N ILE A 237 0.66 -33.64 20.62
CA ILE A 237 1.73 -32.66 20.81
C ILE A 237 2.47 -32.98 22.10
N ALA A 238 3.80 -33.00 22.07
CA ALA A 238 4.67 -32.95 23.22
C ALA A 238 5.41 -31.61 23.31
N ILE A 239 5.79 -31.22 24.54
CA ILE A 239 6.59 -30.03 24.80
C ILE A 239 7.97 -30.47 25.26
N ARG A 240 9.03 -29.90 24.65
CA ARG A 240 10.39 -29.99 25.18
C ARG A 240 10.68 -28.70 25.93
N TYR A 241 10.73 -28.78 27.24
CA TYR A 241 10.96 -27.66 28.14
C TYR A 241 12.45 -27.28 28.22
N ALA A 242 12.75 -26.19 28.91
CA ALA A 242 14.11 -25.67 29.05
C ALA A 242 15.05 -26.74 29.62
N GLU A 243 14.60 -27.45 30.70
CA GLU A 243 15.36 -28.51 31.36
C GLU A 243 15.63 -29.73 30.45
N ASP A 244 14.86 -29.89 29.39
CA ASP A 244 15.01 -30.97 28.42
C ASP A 244 15.79 -30.53 27.17
N GLY A 245 16.42 -29.34 27.20
CA GLY A 245 17.15 -28.76 26.07
C GLY A 245 16.27 -27.96 25.11
N GLY A 246 15.03 -27.63 25.49
CA GLY A 246 14.12 -26.84 24.67
C GLY A 246 14.62 -25.44 24.37
N THR A 247 15.40 -24.83 25.27
CA THR A 247 15.98 -23.50 25.12
C THR A 247 16.88 -23.39 23.86
N GLU A 248 17.66 -24.42 23.55
CA GLU A 248 18.55 -24.41 22.40
C GLU A 248 17.81 -24.33 21.05
N LYS A 249 16.54 -24.73 21.04
CA LYS A 249 15.66 -24.76 19.85
C LYS A 249 14.37 -23.97 20.07
N ASP A 250 14.38 -22.96 20.94
CA ASP A 250 13.17 -22.22 21.31
C ASP A 250 12.44 -21.65 20.07
N GLY A 251 11.17 -22.02 19.94
CA GLY A 251 10.32 -21.65 18.80
C GLY A 251 10.31 -22.65 17.63
N ILE A 252 11.08 -23.76 17.70
CA ILE A 252 11.05 -24.82 16.70
C ILE A 252 9.91 -25.81 16.99
N ILE A 253 9.18 -26.15 15.92
CA ILE A 253 8.13 -27.17 15.85
C ILE A 253 8.65 -28.35 15.04
N GLU A 254 8.99 -29.44 15.69
CA GLU A 254 9.44 -30.66 15.02
C GLU A 254 8.21 -31.49 14.63
N LEU A 255 8.08 -31.83 13.33
CA LEU A 255 6.94 -32.55 12.76
C LEU A 255 7.33 -33.97 12.37
N ARG A 256 6.45 -34.94 12.64
CA ARG A 256 6.58 -36.33 12.21
C ARG A 256 6.40 -36.43 10.68
N ARG A 257 7.35 -37.09 10.00
CA ARG A 257 7.22 -37.36 8.56
C ARG A 257 6.05 -38.31 8.26
N GLY A 258 5.40 -38.09 7.10
CA GLY A 258 4.37 -38.99 6.58
C GLY A 258 3.02 -38.84 7.26
N VAL A 259 2.80 -37.83 8.08
CA VAL A 259 1.50 -37.48 8.66
C VAL A 259 0.88 -36.39 7.78
N ASP A 260 -0.16 -36.74 7.06
CA ASP A 260 -0.71 -35.94 5.97
C ASP A 260 -1.26 -34.58 6.43
N ASP A 261 -1.97 -34.53 7.55
CA ASP A 261 -2.66 -33.32 8.04
C ASP A 261 -1.72 -32.25 8.65
N ILE A 262 -0.43 -32.62 8.85
CA ILE A 262 0.61 -31.69 9.31
C ILE A 262 1.79 -31.60 8.32
N SER A 263 1.58 -31.99 7.06
CA SER A 263 2.61 -31.92 6.03
C SER A 263 2.91 -30.49 5.59
N LEU A 264 4.22 -30.18 5.43
CA LEU A 264 4.71 -28.94 4.82
C LEU A 264 4.69 -28.99 3.28
N GLY A 265 4.23 -30.12 2.69
CA GLY A 265 4.27 -30.35 1.24
C GLY A 265 5.71 -30.50 0.72
N LYS A 266 6.11 -29.64 -0.20
CA LYS A 266 7.48 -29.66 -0.79
C LYS A 266 8.51 -28.88 0.03
N ALA A 267 8.05 -28.02 0.96
CA ALA A 267 8.94 -27.21 1.76
C ALA A 267 9.64 -28.05 2.83
N LYS A 268 10.91 -27.77 3.09
CA LYS A 268 11.69 -28.42 4.17
C LYS A 268 11.46 -27.75 5.51
N TYR A 269 11.15 -26.44 5.50
CA TYR A 269 10.85 -25.64 6.67
C TYR A 269 9.81 -24.56 6.32
N ALA A 270 9.01 -24.20 7.33
CA ALA A 270 8.02 -23.14 7.18
C ALA A 270 7.74 -22.48 8.53
N GLN A 271 7.49 -21.17 8.52
CA GLN A 271 6.91 -20.47 9.66
C GLN A 271 5.40 -20.72 9.67
N VAL A 272 4.91 -21.35 10.74
CA VAL A 272 3.54 -21.85 10.79
C VAL A 272 2.75 -21.37 11.99
N ARG A 273 1.43 -21.52 11.89
CA ARG A 273 0.46 -21.49 12.97
C ARG A 273 -0.34 -22.77 12.93
N ILE A 274 -0.49 -23.45 14.09
CA ILE A 274 -1.23 -24.71 14.19
C ILE A 274 -2.24 -24.56 15.30
N ALA A 275 -3.54 -24.56 14.98
CA ALA A 275 -4.61 -24.51 15.97
C ALA A 275 -4.65 -25.78 16.80
N VAL A 276 -4.86 -25.66 18.11
CA VAL A 276 -4.86 -26.75 19.09
C VAL A 276 -6.14 -26.72 19.90
N ASP A 277 -6.89 -27.82 19.93
CA ASP A 277 -8.14 -28.01 20.67
C ASP A 277 -9.15 -26.85 20.50
N GLY A 278 -9.11 -26.13 19.40
CA GLY A 278 -10.03 -25.02 19.07
C GLY A 278 -9.87 -23.75 19.92
N THR A 279 -8.92 -23.69 20.84
CA THR A 279 -8.76 -22.60 21.81
C THR A 279 -7.39 -21.95 21.80
N HIS A 280 -6.37 -22.70 21.43
CA HIS A 280 -4.98 -22.26 21.43
C HIS A 280 -4.31 -22.51 20.07
N TYR A 281 -3.09 -22.03 19.89
CA TYR A 281 -2.28 -22.34 18.74
C TYR A 281 -0.78 -22.37 19.05
N LEU A 282 -0.05 -23.18 18.29
CA LEU A 282 1.40 -23.16 18.19
C LEU A 282 1.85 -22.07 17.20
N LYS A 283 2.91 -21.37 17.55
CA LYS A 283 3.62 -20.41 16.70
C LYS A 283 5.09 -20.81 16.66
N GLY A 284 5.67 -21.00 15.47
CA GLY A 284 7.08 -21.32 15.37
C GLY A 284 7.51 -21.66 13.95
N MET A 285 8.78 -22.10 13.84
CA MET A 285 9.35 -22.68 12.62
C MET A 285 9.17 -24.19 12.65
N ALA A 286 8.45 -24.71 11.67
CA ALA A 286 8.22 -26.14 11.51
C ALA A 286 9.34 -26.77 10.69
N LEU A 287 9.88 -27.86 11.20
CA LEU A 287 10.90 -28.72 10.55
C LEU A 287 10.47 -30.19 10.69
N TYR A 288 10.86 -31.04 9.75
CA TYR A 288 10.68 -32.48 9.95
C TYR A 288 11.73 -33.05 10.89
N SER A 289 11.34 -33.99 11.74
CA SER A 289 12.21 -34.73 12.65
C SER A 289 11.85 -36.20 12.61
N ASP A 290 12.87 -37.06 12.58
CA ASP A 290 12.73 -38.53 12.62
C ASP A 290 12.84 -39.07 14.07
N ASN A 291 13.13 -38.20 15.06
CA ASN A 291 13.40 -38.55 16.46
C ASN A 291 12.25 -38.17 17.40
N LEU A 292 11.00 -38.34 16.98
CA LEU A 292 9.84 -38.07 17.85
C LEU A 292 9.40 -39.33 18.58
N PRO A 293 9.01 -39.22 19.88
CA PRO A 293 8.48 -40.34 20.64
C PRO A 293 7.25 -40.98 19.99
N ASP A 294 6.98 -42.23 20.22
CA ASP A 294 5.79 -42.92 19.73
C ASP A 294 4.51 -42.20 20.18
N GLY A 295 3.54 -42.06 19.29
CA GLY A 295 2.28 -41.37 19.54
C GLY A 295 2.35 -39.83 19.54
N VAL A 296 3.55 -39.24 19.35
CA VAL A 296 3.76 -37.79 19.25
C VAL A 296 3.98 -37.42 17.81
N ASP A 297 3.13 -36.57 17.27
CA ASP A 297 3.27 -36.08 15.89
C ASP A 297 3.96 -34.72 15.82
N ILE A 298 3.90 -33.96 16.90
CA ILE A 298 4.51 -32.63 17.04
C ILE A 298 5.29 -32.54 18.35
N MET A 299 6.56 -32.13 18.27
CA MET A 299 7.34 -31.67 19.40
C MET A 299 7.56 -30.17 19.33
N PHE A 300 7.10 -29.42 20.32
CA PHE A 300 7.34 -27.99 20.41
C PHE A 300 8.45 -27.70 21.42
N ASN A 301 9.48 -26.97 20.98
CA ASN A 301 10.62 -26.60 21.81
C ASN A 301 10.38 -25.19 22.42
N THR A 302 10.64 -25.04 23.70
CA THR A 302 10.41 -23.78 24.44
C THR A 302 11.46 -23.54 25.50
N ASN A 303 11.71 -22.27 25.82
CA ASN A 303 12.54 -21.82 26.93
C ASN A 303 11.77 -21.76 28.29
N LYS A 304 10.52 -22.23 28.33
CA LYS A 304 9.73 -22.28 29.56
C LYS A 304 10.11 -23.50 30.42
N HIS A 305 9.92 -23.39 31.73
CA HIS A 305 10.20 -24.45 32.70
C HIS A 305 9.09 -25.52 32.71
N LYS A 306 9.42 -26.72 33.22
CA LYS A 306 8.53 -27.90 33.28
C LYS A 306 7.29 -27.71 34.16
N ASP A 307 7.31 -26.77 35.09
CA ASP A 307 6.16 -26.38 35.91
C ASP A 307 5.08 -25.62 35.13
N THR A 308 5.43 -25.12 33.89
CA THR A 308 4.47 -24.43 33.05
C THR A 308 3.48 -25.42 32.42
N PRO A 309 2.16 -25.31 32.72
CA PRO A 309 1.17 -26.17 32.07
C PRO A 309 1.25 -26.12 30.55
N LYS A 310 1.05 -27.26 29.90
CA LYS A 310 1.17 -27.41 28.45
C LYS A 310 0.40 -26.33 27.64
N MET A 311 -0.84 -26.03 28.06
CA MET A 311 -1.68 -25.04 27.38
C MET A 311 -1.19 -23.61 27.62
N ASP A 312 -0.47 -23.33 28.70
CA ASP A 312 0.14 -22.02 28.97
C ASP A 312 1.45 -21.81 28.20
N VAL A 313 2.03 -22.88 27.66
CA VAL A 313 3.13 -22.79 26.70
C VAL A 313 2.62 -22.27 25.35
N LEU A 314 1.41 -22.66 24.94
CA LEU A 314 0.77 -22.28 23.72
C LEU A 314 0.23 -20.84 23.79
N LYS A 315 -0.20 -20.30 22.66
CA LYS A 315 -0.86 -19.00 22.58
C LYS A 315 -2.37 -19.17 22.42
N LYS A 316 -3.17 -18.39 23.12
CA LYS A 316 -4.63 -18.36 22.94
C LYS A 316 -4.97 -17.82 21.54
N LEU A 317 -5.95 -18.45 20.87
CA LEU A 317 -6.53 -17.92 19.67
C LEU A 317 -7.08 -16.51 19.96
N LYS A 318 -6.98 -15.63 18.96
CA LYS A 318 -7.54 -14.28 19.05
C LYS A 318 -9.06 -14.37 18.91
N ASP A 319 -9.76 -13.49 19.61
CA ASP A 319 -11.21 -13.29 19.43
C ASP A 319 -11.44 -12.46 18.15
N ASP A 320 -11.08 -13.04 17.03
CA ASP A 320 -11.17 -12.47 15.70
C ASP A 320 -11.32 -13.62 14.70
N PRO A 321 -12.57 -13.97 14.31
CA PRO A 321 -12.83 -15.09 13.40
C PRO A 321 -12.09 -14.98 12.04
N ASP A 322 -11.80 -13.79 11.59
CA ASP A 322 -11.09 -13.55 10.32
C ASP A 322 -9.56 -13.62 10.46
N ASN A 323 -9.05 -13.50 11.70
CA ASN A 323 -7.61 -13.56 11.96
C ASN A 323 -7.30 -14.17 13.33
N PRO A 324 -7.69 -15.43 13.56
CA PRO A 324 -7.57 -16.09 14.87
C PRO A 324 -6.12 -16.26 15.33
N PHE A 325 -5.16 -16.23 14.41
CA PHE A 325 -3.73 -16.36 14.70
C PHE A 325 -3.01 -15.02 14.90
N GLY A 326 -3.65 -13.88 14.59
CA GLY A 326 -3.01 -12.58 14.59
C GLY A 326 -1.85 -12.46 13.56
N ALA A 327 -1.90 -13.24 12.47
CA ALA A 327 -0.90 -13.28 11.41
C ALA A 327 -1.57 -13.48 10.05
N THR A 328 -0.95 -12.95 8.99
CA THR A 328 -1.38 -13.25 7.63
C THR A 328 -0.99 -14.67 7.26
N ILE A 329 -1.96 -15.49 6.88
CA ILE A 329 -1.77 -16.87 6.47
C ILE A 329 -1.73 -16.92 4.94
N LYS A 330 -0.80 -17.70 4.38
CA LYS A 330 -0.78 -18.03 2.95
C LYS A 330 -1.94 -18.97 2.63
N GLY A 331 -2.87 -18.51 1.78
CA GLY A 331 -3.92 -19.35 1.20
C GLY A 331 -3.54 -19.86 -0.19
N GLU A 332 -4.23 -20.90 -0.67
CA GLU A 332 -4.10 -21.39 -2.06
C GLU A 332 -4.70 -20.40 -3.08
N GLU A 333 -5.61 -19.53 -2.64
CA GLU A 333 -6.18 -18.42 -3.39
C GLU A 333 -5.84 -17.13 -2.69
N ASP A 334 -5.34 -16.14 -3.39
CA ASP A 334 -4.84 -14.84 -2.88
C ASP A 334 -5.81 -14.05 -1.98
N LEU A 335 -7.05 -14.50 -1.84
CA LEU A 335 -8.13 -13.77 -1.17
C LEU A 335 -8.70 -14.48 0.05
N LYS A 336 -8.30 -15.72 0.36
CA LYS A 336 -8.87 -16.46 1.49
C LYS A 336 -7.81 -16.69 2.58
N MET A 337 -8.04 -16.15 3.76
CA MET A 337 -7.28 -16.47 4.97
C MET A 337 -7.70 -17.85 5.52
N THR A 338 -7.75 -18.86 4.65
CA THR A 338 -8.17 -20.21 5.00
C THR A 338 -6.96 -21.10 5.17
N GLN A 339 -7.14 -22.15 5.95
CA GLN A 339 -6.16 -23.21 6.07
C GLN A 339 -5.89 -23.84 4.71
N ARG A 340 -4.67 -24.30 4.48
CA ARG A 340 -4.30 -25.06 3.28
C ARG A 340 -5.09 -26.36 3.20
N TYR A 341 -5.31 -26.82 1.97
CA TYR A 341 -5.84 -28.15 1.71
C TYR A 341 -4.69 -29.12 1.37
N TYR A 342 -4.90 -30.36 1.71
CA TYR A 342 -4.08 -31.48 1.21
C TYR A 342 -4.98 -32.56 0.62
N THR A 343 -4.43 -33.42 -0.22
CA THR A 343 -5.13 -34.61 -0.72
C THR A 343 -4.70 -35.81 0.07
N ASP A 344 -5.65 -36.46 0.75
CA ASP A 344 -5.39 -37.65 1.55
C ASP A 344 -5.09 -38.89 0.67
N LYS A 345 -4.72 -40.00 1.31
CA LYS A 345 -4.38 -41.28 0.62
C LYS A 345 -5.53 -41.83 -0.23
N ASN A 346 -6.75 -41.39 0.01
CA ASN A 346 -7.95 -41.79 -0.73
C ASN A 346 -8.30 -40.83 -1.88
N GLY A 347 -7.46 -39.84 -2.16
CA GLY A 347 -7.69 -38.82 -3.18
C GLY A 347 -8.69 -37.72 -2.76
N LYS A 348 -9.14 -37.68 -1.50
CA LYS A 348 -10.09 -36.69 -1.01
C LYS A 348 -9.36 -35.44 -0.50
N ARG A 349 -9.84 -34.27 -0.91
CA ARG A 349 -9.35 -32.97 -0.45
C ARG A 349 -9.79 -32.74 1.01
N GLN A 350 -8.81 -32.50 1.89
CA GLN A 350 -8.99 -32.29 3.33
C GLN A 350 -8.31 -30.97 3.76
N LEU A 351 -8.83 -30.34 4.82
CA LEU A 351 -8.15 -29.19 5.43
C LEU A 351 -6.91 -29.64 6.20
N SER A 352 -5.79 -28.99 6.02
CA SER A 352 -4.56 -29.18 6.80
C SER A 352 -4.66 -28.48 8.16
N CYS A 353 -3.99 -29.02 9.17
CA CYS A 353 -3.80 -28.32 10.45
C CYS A 353 -2.69 -27.25 10.37
N ILE A 354 -1.87 -27.27 9.30
CA ILE A 354 -0.77 -26.34 9.09
C ILE A 354 -1.29 -25.07 8.42
N ASN A 355 -1.05 -23.92 9.05
CA ASN A 355 -1.30 -22.61 8.48
C ASN A 355 0.03 -21.92 8.27
N VAL A 356 0.44 -21.76 7.02
CA VAL A 356 1.75 -21.22 6.65
C VAL A 356 1.72 -19.71 6.65
N VAL A 357 2.71 -19.10 7.31
CA VAL A 357 3.00 -17.65 7.26
C VAL A 357 4.06 -17.38 6.19
N ASN A 358 5.19 -18.08 6.27
CA ASN A 358 6.26 -18.07 5.27
C ASN A 358 6.79 -19.50 5.11
N GLU A 359 7.30 -19.84 3.93
CA GLU A 359 7.89 -21.14 3.66
C GLU A 359 9.21 -21.01 2.88
N GLU A 360 9.93 -22.11 2.70
CA GLU A 360 11.16 -22.19 1.92
C GLU A 360 11.02 -21.42 0.59
N GLY A 361 11.91 -20.46 0.33
CA GLY A 361 11.89 -19.55 -0.81
C GLY A 361 11.32 -18.15 -0.54
N ASP A 362 10.53 -17.95 0.51
CA ASP A 362 9.92 -16.65 0.82
C ASP A 362 10.89 -15.64 1.43
N TRP A 363 11.89 -16.09 2.14
CA TRP A 363 12.94 -15.24 2.73
C TRP A 363 14.03 -14.87 1.74
N ASN A 364 13.97 -15.36 0.51
CA ASN A 364 14.94 -15.10 -0.55
C ASN A 364 14.80 -13.66 -1.07
N SER A 365 14.80 -12.70 -0.13
CA SER A 365 14.81 -11.30 -0.45
C SER A 365 16.23 -10.77 -0.44
N TRP A 366 16.66 -10.22 -1.58
CA TRP A 366 17.86 -9.42 -1.61
C TRP A 366 17.63 -8.17 -0.76
N SER A 367 18.37 -8.04 0.32
CA SER A 367 18.37 -6.77 1.06
C SER A 367 19.13 -5.74 0.22
N LYS A 368 18.38 -4.92 -0.54
CA LYS A 368 18.94 -3.91 -1.45
C LYS A 368 19.57 -2.72 -0.73
N ASN A 369 19.27 -2.56 0.56
CA ASN A 369 19.68 -1.39 1.34
C ASN A 369 20.30 -1.80 2.67
N LEU A 370 21.16 -0.92 3.21
CA LEU A 370 21.65 -0.94 4.58
C LEU A 370 20.95 0.11 5.43
N ALA A 371 20.55 -0.27 6.64
CA ALA A 371 19.96 0.67 7.58
C ALA A 371 21.03 1.65 8.10
N SER A 372 20.66 2.93 8.26
CA SER A 372 21.52 3.95 8.85
C SER A 372 21.98 3.57 10.26
N GLN A 373 21.13 2.90 11.03
CA GLN A 373 21.45 2.42 12.39
C GLN A 373 22.64 1.45 12.41
N PHE A 374 22.77 0.56 11.43
CA PHE A 374 23.93 -0.31 11.31
C PHE A 374 25.15 0.48 10.83
N LEU A 375 25.00 1.19 9.72
CA LEU A 375 26.11 1.80 9.01
C LEU A 375 26.74 2.95 9.81
N SER A 376 25.96 3.66 10.63
CA SER A 376 26.45 4.72 11.52
C SER A 376 27.45 4.24 12.59
N LYS A 377 27.41 2.94 12.92
CA LYS A 377 28.31 2.30 13.88
C LYS A 377 29.58 1.72 13.23
N GLN A 378 29.68 1.86 11.92
CA GLN A 378 30.80 1.40 11.11
C GLN A 378 31.76 2.57 10.80
N SER A 379 32.78 2.32 9.99
CA SER A 379 33.72 3.39 9.63
C SER A 379 33.07 4.44 8.71
N PRO A 380 33.38 5.74 8.85
CA PRO A 380 32.88 6.76 7.93
C PRO A 380 33.22 6.50 6.46
N VAL A 381 34.37 5.85 6.21
CA VAL A 381 34.81 5.46 4.86
C VAL A 381 33.84 4.43 4.25
N LEU A 382 33.45 3.42 5.02
CA LEU A 382 32.47 2.43 4.56
C LEU A 382 31.11 3.09 4.34
N ALA A 383 30.68 3.93 5.27
CA ALA A 383 29.42 4.66 5.16
C ALA A 383 29.38 5.52 3.90
N LYS A 384 30.41 6.36 3.67
CA LYS A 384 30.50 7.18 2.47
C LYS A 384 30.44 6.33 1.20
N LYS A 385 31.23 5.26 1.13
CA LYS A 385 31.26 4.39 -0.05
C LYS A 385 29.90 3.78 -0.41
N GLN A 386 29.12 3.36 0.58
CA GLN A 386 27.79 2.77 0.33
C GLN A 386 26.73 3.84 0.04
N LEU A 387 26.83 5.03 0.61
CA LEU A 387 25.94 6.17 0.32
C LEU A 387 26.25 6.74 -1.07
N ASP A 388 27.51 6.91 -1.43
CA ASP A 388 27.92 7.34 -2.78
C ASP A 388 27.46 6.37 -3.86
N LEU A 389 27.46 5.06 -3.56
CA LEU A 389 26.94 4.04 -4.49
C LEU A 389 25.43 4.17 -4.69
N ASP A 390 24.66 4.38 -3.62
CA ASP A 390 23.22 4.61 -3.73
C ASP A 390 22.89 5.90 -4.52
N TYR A 391 23.68 6.96 -4.27
CA TYR A 391 23.58 8.19 -5.07
C TYR A 391 23.85 7.94 -6.57
N ALA A 392 24.91 7.17 -6.88
CA ALA A 392 25.24 6.86 -8.26
C ALA A 392 24.16 5.99 -8.94
N GLU A 393 23.56 5.04 -8.21
CA GLU A 393 22.41 4.25 -8.69
C GLU A 393 21.22 5.15 -8.99
N LYS A 394 20.87 6.08 -8.09
CA LYS A 394 19.78 7.04 -8.27
C LYS A 394 20.06 8.00 -9.43
N ARG A 395 21.29 8.48 -9.56
CA ARG A 395 21.70 9.34 -10.69
C ARG A 395 21.51 8.63 -12.03
N ALA A 396 22.01 7.40 -12.15
CA ALA A 396 21.85 6.61 -13.36
C ALA A 396 20.37 6.34 -13.67
N GLN A 397 19.55 6.10 -12.66
CA GLN A 397 18.10 5.92 -12.80
C GLN A 397 17.41 7.20 -13.33
N LEU A 398 17.78 8.39 -12.83
CA LEU A 398 17.24 9.66 -13.32
C LEU A 398 17.57 9.90 -14.79
N ASP A 399 18.80 9.61 -15.19
CA ASP A 399 19.24 9.74 -16.58
C ASP A 399 18.45 8.81 -17.52
N GLU A 400 18.19 7.56 -17.09
CA GLU A 400 17.32 6.63 -17.82
C GLU A 400 15.89 7.16 -17.94
N ILE A 401 15.30 7.64 -16.86
CA ILE A 401 13.94 8.20 -16.89
C ILE A 401 13.91 9.41 -17.85
N ASN A 402 14.94 10.24 -17.82
CA ASN A 402 15.05 11.40 -18.70
C ASN A 402 15.19 11.02 -20.18
N SER A 403 15.74 9.86 -20.51
CA SER A 403 15.86 9.36 -21.89
C SER A 403 14.55 8.80 -22.47
N LEU A 404 13.52 8.59 -21.64
CA LEU A 404 12.25 8.03 -22.09
C LEU A 404 11.52 8.98 -23.06
N THR A 405 11.00 8.42 -24.13
CA THR A 405 10.29 9.15 -25.19
C THR A 405 8.83 9.40 -24.87
N ASN A 406 8.17 8.49 -24.14
CA ASN A 406 6.75 8.64 -23.78
C ASN A 406 6.59 9.61 -22.59
N PRO A 407 5.98 10.80 -22.80
CA PRO A 407 5.94 11.86 -21.79
C PRO A 407 5.06 11.50 -20.59
N THR A 408 3.98 10.73 -20.75
CA THR A 408 3.07 10.35 -19.66
C THR A 408 3.77 9.38 -18.72
N ILE A 409 4.47 8.38 -19.26
CA ILE A 409 5.24 7.42 -18.47
C ILE A 409 6.42 8.12 -17.79
N LYS A 410 7.14 8.97 -18.54
CA LYS A 410 8.23 9.77 -17.99
C LYS A 410 7.80 10.62 -16.80
N LYS A 411 6.68 11.34 -16.90
CA LYS A 411 6.13 12.14 -15.79
C LYS A 411 5.83 11.28 -14.56
N LYS A 412 5.17 10.13 -14.74
CA LYS A 412 4.83 9.22 -13.62
C LYS A 412 6.06 8.67 -12.92
N LEU A 413 7.08 8.28 -13.70
CA LEU A 413 8.34 7.77 -13.15
C LEU A 413 9.16 8.87 -12.48
N LEU A 414 9.19 10.10 -13.02
CA LEU A 414 9.84 11.25 -12.38
C LEU A 414 9.20 11.61 -11.03
N GLU A 415 7.87 11.55 -10.94
CA GLU A 415 7.14 11.78 -9.69
C GLU A 415 7.50 10.72 -8.64
N SER A 416 7.43 9.43 -9.01
CA SER A 416 7.81 8.32 -8.11
C SER A 416 9.27 8.44 -7.68
N PHE A 417 10.18 8.71 -8.61
CA PHE A 417 11.59 8.87 -8.34
C PHE A 417 11.89 10.03 -7.38
N ALA A 418 11.22 11.19 -7.56
CA ALA A 418 11.39 12.32 -6.66
C ALA A 418 10.95 11.98 -5.22
N ASN A 419 9.85 11.25 -5.07
CA ASN A 419 9.38 10.78 -3.76
C ASN A 419 10.35 9.76 -3.13
N ASP A 420 10.92 8.86 -3.93
CA ASP A 420 11.91 7.88 -3.47
C ASP A 420 13.19 8.56 -3.00
N CYS A 421 13.66 9.59 -3.70
CA CYS A 421 14.83 10.39 -3.27
C CYS A 421 14.55 11.19 -2.00
N ASP A 422 13.35 11.79 -1.86
CA ASP A 422 12.97 12.46 -0.61
C ASP A 422 12.94 11.46 0.56
N SER A 423 12.42 10.26 0.34
CA SER A 423 12.42 9.19 1.34
C SER A 423 13.85 8.76 1.70
N ALA A 424 14.73 8.61 0.70
CA ALA A 424 16.13 8.24 0.93
C ALA A 424 16.88 9.32 1.75
N ALA A 425 16.66 10.60 1.46
CA ALA A 425 17.23 11.71 2.21
C ALA A 425 16.85 11.70 3.70
N VAL A 426 15.63 11.22 4.01
CA VAL A 426 15.12 11.17 5.39
C VAL A 426 15.55 9.92 6.13
N HIS A 427 15.42 8.74 5.49
CA HIS A 427 15.74 7.47 6.13
C HIS A 427 17.22 7.12 6.09
N LEU A 428 18.03 7.85 5.34
CA LEU A 428 19.47 7.70 5.24
C LEU A 428 19.90 6.26 4.90
N LYS A 429 19.17 5.62 3.98
CA LYS A 429 19.43 4.25 3.55
C LYS A 429 20.56 4.23 2.55
N ALA A 430 21.54 3.33 2.75
CA ALA A 430 22.65 3.14 1.86
C ALA A 430 22.51 1.89 1.00
N ALA A 431 23.28 1.77 -0.07
CA ALA A 431 23.36 0.58 -0.89
C ALA A 431 23.85 -0.63 -0.09
N ALA A 432 23.31 -1.82 -0.36
CA ALA A 432 23.73 -3.06 0.28
C ALA A 432 25.18 -3.42 -0.04
N LEU A 433 25.82 -4.15 0.87
CA LEU A 433 27.18 -4.68 0.70
C LEU A 433 27.20 -5.88 -0.29
N PRO A 434 28.35 -6.16 -0.91
CA PRO A 434 28.50 -7.31 -1.78
C PRO A 434 28.15 -8.63 -1.09
N GLY A 435 27.38 -9.49 -1.74
CA GLY A 435 26.99 -10.79 -1.20
C GLY A 435 26.01 -10.75 -0.03
N GLN A 436 25.54 -9.56 0.39
CA GLN A 436 24.58 -9.40 1.47
C GLN A 436 23.24 -10.03 1.13
N LYS A 437 22.72 -10.92 2.00
CA LYS A 437 21.39 -11.52 1.86
C LYS A 437 20.70 -11.66 3.21
N THR A 438 19.37 -11.64 3.20
CA THR A 438 18.55 -11.93 4.38
C THR A 438 18.18 -13.41 4.41
N HIS A 439 18.34 -14.06 5.56
CA HIS A 439 18.04 -15.47 5.76
C HIS A 439 17.25 -15.65 7.05
N VAL A 440 16.37 -16.66 7.08
CA VAL A 440 15.81 -17.15 8.34
C VAL A 440 16.89 -17.94 9.07
N ILE A 441 16.95 -17.80 10.40
CA ILE A 441 17.92 -18.51 11.25
C ILE A 441 17.29 -19.78 11.82
N LEU A 442 18.04 -20.88 11.81
CA LEU A 442 17.64 -22.18 12.32
C LEU A 442 18.71 -22.71 13.29
N PRO A 443 18.32 -23.38 14.43
CA PRO A 443 19.25 -23.85 15.43
C PRO A 443 19.85 -25.20 15.11
N PHE A 444 21.16 -25.30 15.28
CA PHE A 444 21.90 -26.57 15.15
C PHE A 444 23.01 -26.68 16.19
N SER A 445 22.88 -27.62 17.10
CA SER A 445 23.85 -27.85 18.18
C SER A 445 25.20 -28.43 17.69
N SER A 446 25.22 -29.02 16.51
CA SER A 446 26.46 -29.53 15.88
C SER A 446 27.39 -28.44 15.38
N LEU A 447 26.92 -27.20 15.25
CA LEU A 447 27.74 -26.05 14.91
C LEU A 447 28.37 -25.46 16.17
N LYS A 448 29.62 -25.00 16.04
CA LYS A 448 30.30 -24.27 17.12
C LYS A 448 29.80 -22.82 17.17
N ASP A 449 30.13 -22.12 18.26
CA ASP A 449 29.75 -20.74 18.50
C ASP A 449 30.34 -19.74 17.46
N ASN A 450 31.38 -20.18 16.71
CA ASN A 450 31.99 -19.41 15.64
C ASN A 450 31.74 -19.99 14.24
N GLU A 451 30.80 -20.93 14.09
CA GLU A 451 30.44 -21.57 12.83
C GLU A 451 29.03 -21.22 12.39
N ILE A 452 28.82 -21.19 11.07
CA ILE A 452 27.52 -21.04 10.43
C ILE A 452 27.38 -22.02 9.26
N TYR A 453 26.23 -22.67 9.11
CA TYR A 453 25.89 -23.36 7.89
C TYR A 453 25.17 -22.38 6.95
N ALA A 454 25.79 -22.10 5.81
CA ALA A 454 25.28 -21.09 4.87
C ALA A 454 25.60 -21.50 3.43
N PRO A 455 24.71 -22.28 2.77
CA PRO A 455 24.99 -22.89 1.45
C PRO A 455 25.20 -21.88 0.31
N ASN A 456 24.77 -20.62 0.50
CA ASN A 456 25.00 -19.54 -0.46
C ASN A 456 26.46 -19.02 -0.51
N TYR A 457 27.28 -19.41 0.45
CA TYR A 457 28.67 -18.96 0.58
C TYR A 457 29.63 -20.16 0.56
N GLN A 458 30.83 -19.93 0.08
CA GLN A 458 31.85 -20.99 0.04
C GLN A 458 32.26 -21.41 1.46
N ASP A 459 32.55 -22.70 1.63
CA ASP A 459 33.08 -23.22 2.88
C ASP A 459 34.34 -22.47 3.29
N GLY A 460 34.47 -22.13 4.57
CA GLY A 460 35.60 -21.35 5.09
C GLY A 460 35.44 -19.81 4.91
N THR A 461 34.44 -19.32 4.23
CA THR A 461 34.20 -17.87 4.14
C THR A 461 33.85 -17.29 5.52
N GLU A 462 34.47 -16.17 5.89
CA GLU A 462 34.04 -15.41 7.06
C GLU A 462 32.85 -14.54 6.73
N VAL A 463 31.84 -14.55 7.59
CA VAL A 463 30.62 -13.74 7.48
C VAL A 463 30.30 -13.08 8.81
N VAL A 464 29.53 -12.00 8.76
CA VAL A 464 28.90 -11.40 9.94
C VAL A 464 27.39 -11.47 9.80
N LEU A 465 26.70 -11.59 10.95
CA LEU A 465 25.24 -11.55 11.02
C LEU A 465 24.77 -10.25 11.66
N VAL A 466 23.71 -9.68 11.10
CA VAL A 466 23.08 -8.48 11.63
C VAL A 466 21.58 -8.69 11.71
N ARG A 467 21.02 -8.58 12.91
CA ARG A 467 19.57 -8.56 13.15
C ARG A 467 19.12 -7.14 13.49
N TYR A 468 18.01 -6.71 12.92
CA TYR A 468 17.46 -5.38 13.20
C TYR A 468 16.23 -5.46 14.15
N PRO A 469 16.10 -4.48 15.06
CA PRO A 469 17.05 -3.43 15.44
C PRO A 469 18.25 -4.00 16.21
N HIS A 470 19.45 -3.38 16.12
CA HIS A 470 20.61 -3.81 16.89
C HIS A 470 21.22 -2.65 17.69
N GLY A 471 21.74 -2.96 18.88
CA GLY A 471 22.31 -1.99 19.82
C GLY A 471 23.71 -1.49 19.45
N GLY A 472 24.57 -2.36 18.90
CA GLY A 472 25.92 -1.99 18.61
C GLY A 472 26.75 -3.08 17.92
N VAL A 473 28.04 -2.82 17.77
CA VAL A 473 29.01 -3.74 17.14
C VAL A 473 29.18 -5.04 17.94
N PHE A 474 28.84 -5.03 19.21
CA PHE A 474 28.86 -6.17 20.12
C PHE A 474 27.70 -7.17 19.90
N GLU A 475 26.71 -6.82 19.08
CA GLU A 475 25.62 -7.70 18.66
C GLU A 475 25.82 -8.22 17.21
N ILE A 476 27.03 -8.13 16.68
CA ILE A 476 27.37 -8.56 15.34
C ILE A 476 28.35 -9.74 15.44
N PRO A 477 27.87 -10.99 15.51
CA PRO A 477 28.74 -12.17 15.52
C PRO A 477 29.50 -12.30 14.22
N ARG A 478 30.79 -12.67 14.31
CA ARG A 478 31.65 -13.04 13.19
C ARG A 478 31.81 -14.56 13.16
N LEU A 479 31.44 -15.18 12.08
CA LEU A 479 31.32 -16.62 11.95
C LEU A 479 32.05 -17.12 10.69
N THR A 480 32.50 -18.38 10.73
CA THR A 480 33.10 -19.09 9.58
C THR A 480 32.08 -20.04 9.01
N VAL A 481 31.88 -20.03 7.70
CA VAL A 481 30.99 -20.93 6.99
C VAL A 481 31.54 -22.37 7.05
N ASN A 482 30.74 -23.29 7.57
CA ASN A 482 31.01 -24.73 7.61
C ASN A 482 29.84 -25.50 7.01
N ASN A 483 29.90 -25.75 5.70
CA ASN A 483 28.88 -26.48 4.95
C ASN A 483 29.06 -28.00 4.97
N ARG A 484 30.03 -28.52 5.73
CA ARG A 484 30.32 -29.98 5.85
C ARG A 484 29.49 -30.65 6.92
N LYS A 485 28.84 -29.88 7.82
CA LYS A 485 28.05 -30.42 8.92
C LYS A 485 26.83 -31.19 8.41
N LYS A 486 26.68 -32.45 8.86
CA LYS A 486 25.60 -33.34 8.39
C LYS A 486 24.21 -32.90 8.85
N GLU A 487 24.05 -32.46 10.11
CA GLU A 487 22.77 -32.08 10.70
C GLU A 487 22.14 -30.91 9.95
N PRO A 488 22.75 -29.71 9.83
CA PRO A 488 22.15 -28.62 9.08
C PRO A 488 21.99 -28.94 7.57
N LYS A 489 22.88 -29.73 7.00
CA LYS A 489 22.78 -30.16 5.60
C LYS A 489 21.56 -31.05 5.33
N SER A 490 21.14 -31.88 6.30
CA SER A 490 19.95 -32.72 6.17
C SER A 490 18.64 -31.91 6.22
N VAL A 491 18.64 -30.80 6.93
CA VAL A 491 17.45 -29.92 7.10
C VAL A 491 17.39 -28.80 6.04
N ILE A 492 18.46 -28.02 5.92
CA ILE A 492 18.51 -26.86 4.99
C ILE A 492 18.88 -27.33 3.57
N GLY A 493 19.81 -28.26 3.45
CA GLY A 493 20.34 -28.67 2.14
C GLY A 493 20.94 -27.47 1.40
N ASN A 494 20.51 -27.27 0.15
CA ASN A 494 20.95 -26.16 -0.70
C ASN A 494 19.95 -24.99 -0.74
N ALA A 495 19.08 -24.86 0.26
CA ALA A 495 18.14 -23.74 0.31
C ALA A 495 18.88 -22.40 0.41
N THR A 496 18.37 -21.39 -0.30
CA THR A 496 19.09 -20.12 -0.49
C THR A 496 18.64 -19.01 0.48
N ASP A 497 17.65 -19.29 1.33
CA ASP A 497 17.01 -18.31 2.22
C ASP A 497 17.01 -18.70 3.70
N ALA A 498 17.79 -19.73 4.07
CA ALA A 498 17.98 -20.16 5.44
C ALA A 498 19.46 -20.34 5.78
N VAL A 499 19.81 -20.10 7.03
CA VAL A 499 21.13 -20.40 7.59
C VAL A 499 21.00 -21.15 8.93
N GLY A 500 21.99 -21.98 9.22
CA GLY A 500 22.08 -22.68 10.50
C GLY A 500 23.09 -22.02 11.43
N ILE A 501 22.73 -21.80 12.68
CA ILE A 501 23.60 -21.25 13.73
C ILE A 501 23.44 -22.03 15.04
N ASN A 502 24.41 -21.86 15.95
CA ASN A 502 24.29 -22.33 17.33
C ASN A 502 23.40 -21.33 18.14
N SER A 503 22.71 -21.82 19.17
CA SER A 503 21.87 -20.99 20.04
C SER A 503 22.61 -19.85 20.72
N LYS A 504 23.89 -20.04 21.09
CA LYS A 504 24.74 -18.98 21.65
C LYS A 504 24.99 -17.82 20.68
N VAL A 505 25.03 -18.12 19.38
CA VAL A 505 25.10 -17.06 18.37
C VAL A 505 23.80 -16.26 18.32
N ALA A 506 22.66 -16.92 18.45
CA ALA A 506 21.35 -16.24 18.50
C ALA A 506 21.26 -15.31 19.72
N GLU A 507 21.78 -15.68 20.87
CA GLU A 507 21.88 -14.83 22.06
C GLU A 507 22.65 -13.53 21.81
N GLN A 508 23.72 -13.57 20.98
CA GLN A 508 24.48 -12.38 20.61
C GLN A 508 23.71 -11.48 19.62
N LEU A 509 22.75 -12.04 18.88
CA LEU A 509 21.92 -11.32 17.92
C LEU A 509 20.69 -10.62 18.59
N SER A 510 20.90 -9.82 19.61
CA SER A 510 19.83 -9.10 20.33
C SER A 510 18.71 -10.00 20.83
N GLY A 511 19.06 -11.22 21.33
CA GLY A 511 18.09 -12.17 21.83
C GLY A 511 17.16 -12.72 20.74
N ALA A 512 17.70 -13.06 19.59
CA ALA A 512 16.97 -13.72 18.52
C ALA A 512 16.45 -15.08 19.00
N ASP A 513 15.22 -15.42 18.60
CA ASP A 513 14.64 -16.75 18.73
C ASP A 513 14.50 -17.43 17.36
N PHE A 514 14.10 -18.71 17.37
CA PHE A 514 14.00 -19.49 16.12
C PHE A 514 12.54 -19.63 15.63
N ASP A 515 11.65 -18.74 16.03
CA ASP A 515 10.23 -18.77 15.63
C ASP A 515 9.96 -18.15 14.25
N GLY A 516 11.02 -17.86 13.48
CA GLY A 516 10.97 -17.21 12.18
C GLY A 516 11.80 -15.94 12.09
N ASP A 517 12.65 -15.66 13.07
CA ASP A 517 13.58 -14.54 13.06
C ASP A 517 14.56 -14.64 11.89
N THR A 518 14.95 -13.47 11.40
CA THR A 518 15.86 -13.33 10.25
C THR A 518 17.09 -12.53 10.61
N ALA A 519 18.20 -12.89 9.99
CA ALA A 519 19.43 -12.10 10.04
C ALA A 519 19.93 -11.78 8.64
N VAL A 520 20.56 -10.63 8.51
CA VAL A 520 21.32 -10.27 7.31
C VAL A 520 22.70 -10.87 7.43
N VAL A 521 23.07 -11.71 6.46
CA VAL A 521 24.41 -12.31 6.35
C VAL A 521 25.24 -11.47 5.39
N ILE A 522 26.41 -11.02 5.84
CA ILE A 522 27.33 -10.18 5.07
C ILE A 522 28.69 -10.90 5.00
N PRO A 523 29.13 -11.36 3.83
CA PRO A 523 30.46 -11.95 3.70
C PRO A 523 31.56 -10.89 3.81
N LEU A 524 32.64 -11.22 4.51
CA LEU A 524 33.82 -10.35 4.66
C LEU A 524 34.82 -10.49 3.49
N SER A 525 34.37 -11.08 2.40
CA SER A 525 35.12 -11.14 1.13
C SER A 525 35.11 -9.78 0.41
N ALA A 526 35.88 -9.67 -0.65
CA ALA A 526 35.97 -8.47 -1.51
C ALA A 526 36.36 -7.17 -0.77
N GLY A 527 37.19 -7.27 0.30
CA GLY A 527 37.70 -6.11 1.04
C GLY A 527 36.67 -5.40 1.91
N VAL A 528 35.52 -6.06 2.19
CA VAL A 528 34.52 -5.57 3.15
C VAL A 528 35.05 -5.72 4.57
N LYS A 529 35.20 -4.62 5.28
CA LYS A 529 35.61 -4.58 6.70
C LYS A 529 34.45 -4.09 7.55
N ILE A 530 33.92 -4.96 8.40
CA ILE A 530 32.85 -4.64 9.35
C ILE A 530 33.45 -4.60 10.76
N ARG A 531 33.12 -3.56 11.52
CA ARG A 531 33.47 -3.48 12.93
C ARG A 531 32.56 -4.41 13.71
N THR A 532 33.17 -5.30 14.48
CA THR A 532 32.52 -6.22 15.42
C THR A 532 33.28 -6.18 16.74
N SER A 533 32.64 -6.51 17.84
CA SER A 533 33.30 -6.72 19.14
C SER A 533 32.63 -7.92 19.83
N ASP A 534 33.29 -8.44 20.84
CA ASP A 534 32.69 -9.42 21.74
C ASP A 534 31.49 -8.80 22.48
N ARG A 535 30.63 -9.66 23.03
CA ARG A 535 29.51 -9.22 23.89
C ARG A 535 30.03 -8.38 25.05
N LEU A 536 29.30 -7.29 25.33
CA LEU A 536 29.64 -6.44 26.48
C LEU A 536 29.50 -7.26 27.77
N PRO A 537 30.54 -7.26 28.65
CA PRO A 537 30.55 -8.11 29.86
C PRO A 537 29.33 -7.93 30.76
N GLY A 538 28.82 -6.71 30.90
CA GLY A 538 27.63 -6.41 31.70
C GLY A 538 26.30 -6.92 31.11
N LEU A 539 26.30 -7.43 29.87
CA LEU A 539 25.12 -8.02 29.23
C LEU A 539 25.12 -9.55 29.31
N VAL A 540 26.27 -10.16 29.62
CA VAL A 540 26.38 -11.62 29.78
C VAL A 540 25.58 -12.03 31.03
N ASN A 541 24.67 -12.98 30.89
CA ASN A 541 23.77 -13.45 31.94
C ASN A 541 22.82 -12.40 32.53
N PHE A 542 22.60 -11.25 31.83
CA PHE A 542 21.59 -10.30 32.28
C PHE A 542 20.21 -10.72 31.83
N ASP A 543 19.38 -11.13 32.81
CA ASP A 543 17.94 -11.39 32.57
C ASP A 543 17.11 -10.19 33.08
N PRO A 544 16.41 -9.47 32.17
CA PRO A 544 15.53 -8.38 32.54
C PRO A 544 14.42 -8.75 33.50
N LYS A 545 13.94 -10.00 33.45
CA LYS A 545 12.83 -10.50 34.27
C LYS A 545 13.25 -10.72 35.74
N GLU A 546 14.47 -11.23 35.92
CA GLU A 546 15.03 -11.41 37.28
C GLU A 546 15.47 -10.05 37.86
N ALA A 547 16.07 -9.18 37.04
CA ALA A 547 16.60 -7.91 37.51
C ALA A 547 15.49 -6.89 37.86
N TYR A 548 14.38 -6.88 37.10
CA TYR A 548 13.31 -5.90 37.25
C TYR A 548 11.90 -6.53 37.23
N PRO A 549 11.60 -7.43 38.17
CA PRO A 549 10.30 -8.10 38.24
C PRO A 549 9.18 -7.11 38.56
N TYR A 550 7.94 -7.54 38.30
CA TYR A 550 6.74 -6.79 38.69
C TYR A 550 6.71 -6.49 40.20
N ARG A 551 6.37 -5.24 40.54
CA ARG A 551 6.10 -4.79 41.91
C ARG A 551 4.74 -4.10 41.95
N GLU A 552 4.00 -4.37 43.03
CA GLU A 552 2.68 -3.75 43.24
C GLU A 552 2.80 -2.22 43.26
N GLY A 553 1.86 -1.54 42.61
CA GLY A 553 1.85 -0.06 42.51
C GLY A 553 2.77 0.56 41.45
N MET A 554 3.59 -0.25 40.73
CA MET A 554 4.42 0.29 39.65
C MET A 554 3.61 0.63 38.42
N LYS A 555 4.12 1.56 37.62
CA LYS A 555 3.52 1.91 36.34
C LYS A 555 3.77 0.80 35.31
N VAL A 556 2.69 0.19 34.80
CA VAL A 556 2.76 -0.85 33.78
C VAL A 556 2.96 -0.22 32.40
N MET A 557 3.84 -0.80 31.59
CA MET A 557 4.11 -0.36 30.23
C MET A 557 2.94 -0.72 29.31
N THR A 558 2.43 0.26 28.54
CA THR A 558 1.50 0.00 27.44
C THR A 558 2.24 -0.22 26.12
N PRO A 559 1.65 -0.94 25.14
CA PRO A 559 2.29 -1.18 23.83
C PRO A 559 2.74 0.13 23.14
N ARG A 560 1.88 1.15 23.14
CA ARG A 560 2.19 2.46 22.56
C ARG A 560 3.32 3.17 23.29
N TYR A 561 3.32 3.12 24.61
CA TYR A 561 4.38 3.74 25.41
C TYR A 561 5.71 3.00 25.23
N LYS A 562 5.69 1.65 25.12
CA LYS A 562 6.85 0.83 24.78
C LYS A 562 7.51 1.31 23.48
N GLN A 563 6.72 1.50 22.42
CA GLN A 563 7.22 1.97 21.14
C GLN A 563 7.92 3.34 21.28
N ILE A 564 7.33 4.27 22.01
CA ILE A 564 7.93 5.59 22.28
C ILE A 564 9.26 5.43 23.04
N GLN A 565 9.29 4.64 24.10
CA GLN A 565 10.49 4.43 24.91
C GLN A 565 11.59 3.70 24.13
N MET A 566 11.24 2.71 23.32
CA MET A 566 12.18 2.06 22.41
C MET A 566 12.82 3.06 21.43
N GLY A 567 12.04 3.98 20.87
CA GLY A 567 12.55 5.06 20.04
C GLY A 567 13.53 5.97 20.79
N VAL A 568 13.18 6.35 22.02
CA VAL A 568 14.03 7.20 22.88
C VAL A 568 15.37 6.51 23.19
N VAL A 569 15.33 5.23 23.59
CA VAL A 569 16.55 4.50 23.98
C VAL A 569 17.41 4.16 22.75
N SER A 570 16.79 3.78 21.63
CA SER A 570 17.52 3.50 20.38
C SER A 570 18.24 4.76 19.85
N ASN A 571 17.60 5.92 19.93
CA ASN A 571 18.22 7.19 19.58
C ASN A 571 19.37 7.53 20.53
N LEU A 572 19.19 7.31 21.85
CA LEU A 572 20.23 7.50 22.84
C LEU A 572 21.47 6.63 22.54
N ILE A 573 21.28 5.33 22.33
CA ILE A 573 22.37 4.40 21.99
C ILE A 573 23.09 4.83 20.70
N THR A 574 22.34 5.31 19.71
CA THR A 574 22.92 5.84 18.46
C THR A 574 23.78 7.06 18.72
N ASP A 575 23.27 8.04 19.46
CA ASP A 575 24.00 9.27 19.80
C ASP A 575 25.23 8.97 20.67
N MET A 576 25.11 8.09 21.66
CA MET A 576 26.21 7.62 22.50
C MET A 576 27.33 6.97 21.68
N THR A 577 26.94 6.04 20.78
CA THR A 577 27.93 5.35 19.92
C THR A 577 28.69 6.34 19.04
N LEU A 578 27.97 7.29 18.43
CA LEU A 578 28.57 8.30 17.56
C LEU A 578 29.49 9.29 18.33
N LYS A 579 29.10 9.62 19.55
CA LYS A 579 29.83 10.55 20.40
C LYS A 579 30.91 9.88 21.25
N GLY A 580 31.18 8.58 21.03
CA GLY A 580 32.30 7.87 21.64
C GLY A 580 32.09 7.47 23.09
N ALA A 581 30.83 7.09 23.45
CA ALA A 581 30.56 6.57 24.79
C ALA A 581 31.39 5.31 25.10
N THR A 582 31.74 5.13 26.35
CA THR A 582 32.44 3.92 26.83
C THR A 582 31.57 2.70 26.83
N ASP A 583 32.17 1.50 26.78
CA ASP A 583 31.44 0.24 26.86
C ASP A 583 30.54 0.16 28.11
N LYS A 584 31.00 0.61 29.25
CA LYS A 584 30.22 0.66 30.50
C LYS A 584 28.98 1.56 30.40
N GLU A 585 29.08 2.68 29.71
CA GLU A 585 27.94 3.56 29.48
C GLU A 585 26.96 2.93 28.49
N LEU A 586 27.47 2.31 27.43
CA LEU A 586 26.63 1.57 26.45
C LEU A 586 25.92 0.39 27.12
N GLU A 587 26.60 -0.37 28.01
CA GLU A 587 25.98 -1.45 28.79
C GLU A 587 24.75 -0.96 29.57
N ARG A 588 24.85 0.20 30.22
CA ARG A 588 23.74 0.81 30.98
C ARG A 588 22.55 1.11 30.06
N ALA A 589 22.79 1.73 28.93
CA ALA A 589 21.72 2.05 27.97
C ALA A 589 21.10 0.80 27.34
N VAL A 590 21.92 -0.22 27.01
CA VAL A 590 21.44 -1.47 26.40
C VAL A 590 20.67 -2.32 27.42
N ARG A 591 21.14 -2.45 28.69
CA ARG A 591 20.37 -3.13 29.75
C ARG A 591 18.99 -2.51 29.92
N HIS A 592 18.90 -1.18 29.95
CA HIS A 592 17.60 -0.51 30.00
C HIS A 592 16.76 -0.77 28.75
N SER A 593 17.35 -0.80 27.56
CA SER A 593 16.67 -1.16 26.31
C SER A 593 16.04 -2.57 26.37
N MET A 594 16.78 -3.57 26.89
CA MET A 594 16.28 -4.94 27.07
C MET A 594 15.08 -4.99 28.02
N VAL A 595 15.10 -4.22 29.11
CA VAL A 595 13.96 -4.10 30.02
C VAL A 595 12.76 -3.44 29.32
N VAL A 596 12.95 -2.38 28.58
CA VAL A 596 11.89 -1.66 27.84
C VAL A 596 11.23 -2.56 26.79
N ILE A 597 12.01 -3.37 26.06
CA ILE A 597 11.48 -4.30 25.05
C ILE A 597 10.49 -5.29 25.70
N ASP A 598 10.84 -5.80 26.86
CA ASP A 598 10.08 -6.86 27.54
C ASP A 598 9.06 -6.36 28.57
N ALA A 599 9.12 -5.07 28.94
CA ALA A 599 8.32 -4.49 30.03
C ALA A 599 6.81 -4.60 29.81
N GLU A 600 6.32 -4.52 28.60
CA GLU A 600 4.88 -4.66 28.29
C GLU A 600 4.44 -6.12 28.45
N LYS A 601 5.20 -7.06 27.91
CA LYS A 601 4.87 -8.50 27.88
C LYS A 601 4.97 -9.14 29.27
N HIS A 602 6.01 -8.78 30.02
CA HIS A 602 6.34 -9.39 31.33
C HIS A 602 6.08 -8.46 32.52
N LYS A 603 5.47 -7.29 32.29
CA LYS A 603 5.18 -6.28 33.32
C LYS A 603 6.43 -5.91 34.13
N LEU A 604 7.58 -5.62 33.45
CA LEU A 604 8.83 -5.29 34.12
C LEU A 604 8.84 -3.84 34.64
N ASP A 605 9.60 -3.60 35.73
CA ASP A 605 9.78 -2.26 36.28
C ASP A 605 10.81 -1.44 35.50
N TYR A 606 10.40 -0.94 34.35
CA TYR A 606 11.22 -0.11 33.50
C TYR A 606 11.57 1.25 34.13
N THR A 607 10.78 1.72 35.11
CA THR A 607 11.04 2.98 35.81
C THR A 607 12.21 2.82 36.76
N GLN A 608 12.31 1.72 37.46
CA GLN A 608 13.46 1.41 38.31
C GLN A 608 14.69 1.15 37.43
N SER A 609 14.55 0.39 36.34
CA SER A 609 15.67 0.19 35.40
C SER A 609 16.20 1.51 34.82
N LYS A 610 15.34 2.48 34.54
CA LYS A 610 15.76 3.82 34.07
C LYS A 610 16.64 4.53 35.10
N LYS A 611 16.29 4.42 36.40
CA LYS A 611 17.04 5.03 37.52
C LYS A 611 18.39 4.34 37.74
N ASP A 612 18.38 3.01 37.85
CA ASP A 612 19.59 2.22 38.17
C ASP A 612 20.64 2.31 37.08
N ASN A 613 20.21 2.43 35.82
CA ASN A 613 21.10 2.62 34.70
C ASN A 613 21.43 4.11 34.42
N ASN A 614 20.97 5.05 35.28
CA ASN A 614 21.18 6.48 35.16
C ASN A 614 20.94 7.03 33.73
N ILE A 615 19.82 6.65 33.14
CA ILE A 615 19.49 6.99 31.74
C ILE A 615 19.36 8.52 31.53
N ASP A 616 18.85 9.25 32.51
CA ASP A 616 18.72 10.70 32.43
C ASP A 616 20.06 11.39 32.42
N GLU A 617 21.06 10.86 33.11
CA GLU A 617 22.46 11.32 33.06
C GLU A 617 23.06 11.10 31.66
N LEU A 618 22.90 9.90 31.08
CA LEU A 618 23.37 9.58 29.73
C LEU A 618 22.73 10.49 28.69
N ARG A 619 21.44 10.77 28.82
CA ARG A 619 20.75 11.74 27.95
C ARG A 619 21.28 13.16 28.10
N ARG A 620 21.61 13.58 29.30
CA ARG A 620 22.21 14.89 29.55
C ARG A 620 23.60 15.02 28.89
N ILE A 621 24.42 13.96 28.97
CA ILE A 621 25.77 13.95 28.39
C ILE A 621 25.72 13.87 26.87
N TYR A 622 24.94 12.96 26.32
CA TYR A 622 24.97 12.61 24.89
C TYR A 622 23.89 13.28 24.05
N GLN A 623 22.82 13.82 24.66
CA GLN A 623 21.67 14.43 23.99
C GLN A 623 21.34 15.85 24.49
N ASP A 624 22.26 16.48 25.23
CA ASP A 624 22.12 17.83 25.82
C ASP A 624 20.80 18.00 26.61
N GLY A 625 20.30 16.92 27.20
CA GLY A 625 18.98 16.84 27.87
C GLY A 625 17.75 16.96 27.00
N GLY A 626 17.92 17.25 25.71
CA GLY A 626 16.82 17.57 24.79
C GLY A 626 16.25 16.41 23.94
N GLY A 627 16.89 15.25 23.93
CA GLY A 627 16.52 14.11 23.08
C GLY A 627 17.49 13.91 21.91
N ALA A 628 17.04 13.29 20.83
CA ALA A 628 17.86 12.96 19.66
C ALA A 628 18.72 14.17 19.20
N SER A 629 20.03 14.01 19.11
CA SER A 629 21.00 15.11 18.91
C SER A 629 21.85 14.99 17.64
N THR A 630 21.96 13.80 17.05
CA THR A 630 22.67 13.58 15.78
C THR A 630 21.72 13.55 14.60
N ILE A 631 22.22 13.84 13.40
CA ILE A 631 21.41 13.79 12.17
C ILE A 631 20.74 12.42 11.98
N ILE A 632 21.39 11.32 12.39
CA ILE A 632 20.89 9.96 12.25
C ILE A 632 19.73 9.72 13.22
N SER A 633 19.88 10.09 14.48
CA SER A 633 18.83 9.94 15.49
C SER A 633 17.67 10.91 15.30
N ARG A 634 17.89 12.04 14.63
CA ARG A 634 16.87 13.05 14.30
C ARG A 634 16.12 12.77 13.01
N ALA A 635 16.47 11.74 12.24
CA ALA A 635 15.78 11.36 11.02
C ALA A 635 14.32 11.01 11.29
N LYS A 636 13.38 11.63 10.56
CA LYS A 636 11.93 11.46 10.72
C LYS A 636 11.32 10.90 9.43
N SER A 637 10.33 10.06 9.57
CA SER A 637 9.64 9.45 8.42
C SER A 637 8.61 10.36 7.76
N GLU A 638 8.05 11.34 8.52
CA GLU A 638 6.89 12.09 8.05
C GLU A 638 6.72 13.42 8.80
N ILE A 639 6.50 14.50 8.05
CA ILE A 639 6.15 15.82 8.58
C ILE A 639 4.98 16.44 7.81
N LYS A 640 4.24 17.35 8.44
CA LYS A 640 3.25 18.20 7.78
C LYS A 640 3.95 19.43 7.22
N VAL A 641 3.68 19.75 5.96
CA VAL A 641 4.16 20.95 5.28
C VAL A 641 3.00 21.71 4.67
N PRO A 642 3.12 23.02 4.42
CA PRO A 642 2.12 23.76 3.65
C PRO A 642 1.90 23.09 2.30
N ALA A 643 0.63 22.87 1.94
CA ALA A 643 0.29 22.25 0.66
C ALA A 643 0.78 23.13 -0.48
N ARG A 644 1.37 22.50 -1.48
CA ARG A 644 1.71 23.17 -2.73
C ARG A 644 0.45 23.23 -3.60
N LYS A 645 0.33 24.29 -4.35
CA LYS A 645 -0.89 24.56 -5.13
C LYS A 645 -1.20 23.54 -6.23
N GLU A 646 -0.22 22.80 -6.70
CA GLU A 646 -0.43 21.68 -7.61
C GLU A 646 -1.36 20.60 -7.07
N PHE A 647 -1.64 20.59 -5.77
CA PHE A 647 -2.54 19.62 -5.13
C PHE A 647 -3.85 20.24 -4.63
N TYR A 648 -3.90 21.56 -4.40
CA TYR A 648 -5.02 22.24 -3.73
C TYR A 648 -5.24 23.68 -4.26
N GLY A 649 -5.82 23.81 -5.43
CA GLY A 649 -6.26 25.11 -5.93
C GLY A 649 -5.15 26.09 -6.34
N ILE A 650 -4.22 25.64 -7.16
CA ILE A 650 -3.18 26.47 -7.77
C ILE A 650 -3.81 27.52 -8.65
N SER A 651 -3.44 28.81 -8.46
CA SER A 651 -3.80 29.88 -9.39
C SER A 651 -2.88 29.88 -10.62
N SER A 652 -1.59 29.64 -10.44
CA SER A 652 -0.63 29.48 -11.55
C SER A 652 0.66 28.78 -11.11
N ILE A 653 1.28 28.04 -12.03
CA ILE A 653 2.62 27.48 -11.89
C ILE A 653 3.45 28.00 -13.06
N ASN A 654 4.46 28.78 -12.75
CA ASN A 654 5.46 29.24 -13.70
C ASN A 654 6.83 28.68 -13.31
N THR A 655 7.70 28.50 -14.28
CA THR A 655 9.10 28.12 -14.04
C THR A 655 9.96 29.32 -14.32
N ASP A 656 10.82 29.72 -13.38
CA ASP A 656 11.83 30.75 -13.59
C ASP A 656 12.77 30.29 -14.72
N PRO A 657 12.84 31.00 -15.84
CA PRO A 657 13.64 30.58 -16.99
C PRO A 657 15.16 30.56 -16.70
N LYS A 658 15.62 31.31 -15.69
CA LYS A 658 17.03 31.37 -15.32
C LYS A 658 17.45 30.29 -14.34
N THR A 659 16.63 30.00 -13.33
CA THR A 659 16.97 29.08 -12.24
C THR A 659 16.30 27.71 -12.38
N GLY A 660 15.30 27.59 -13.25
CA GLY A 660 14.46 26.40 -13.39
C GLY A 660 13.65 26.08 -12.13
N LYS A 661 13.56 27.02 -11.17
CA LYS A 661 12.74 26.86 -9.96
C LYS A 661 11.26 27.12 -10.27
N ARG A 662 10.40 26.38 -9.62
CA ARG A 662 8.96 26.64 -9.65
C ARG A 662 8.62 27.94 -8.95
N ILE A 663 7.87 28.80 -9.65
CA ILE A 663 7.17 29.94 -9.08
C ILE A 663 5.72 29.53 -8.93
N ILE A 664 5.27 29.36 -7.69
CA ILE A 664 3.89 28.96 -7.37
C ILE A 664 3.18 30.18 -6.80
N THR A 665 2.10 30.59 -7.45
CA THR A 665 1.22 31.65 -6.92
C THR A 665 0.16 31.01 -6.02
N GLU A 666 0.17 31.32 -4.72
CA GLU A 666 -0.72 30.75 -3.73
C GLU A 666 -2.09 31.43 -3.68
N THR A 667 -3.15 30.62 -3.49
CA THR A 667 -4.51 31.15 -3.25
C THR A 667 -4.71 31.62 -1.82
N GLY A 668 -3.84 31.20 -0.90
CA GLY A 668 -4.00 31.47 0.52
C GLY A 668 -5.15 30.69 1.16
N GLU A 669 -5.57 29.57 0.56
CA GLU A 669 -6.69 28.77 1.05
C GLU A 669 -6.45 28.27 2.47
N GLU A 670 -7.41 28.57 3.33
CA GLU A 670 -7.52 28.06 4.68
C GLU A 670 -8.91 27.47 4.86
N TYR A 671 -9.05 26.47 5.71
CA TYR A 671 -10.35 25.96 6.11
C TYR A 671 -10.53 26.09 7.61
N VAL A 672 -11.77 26.34 8.03
CA VAL A 672 -12.13 26.45 9.44
C VAL A 672 -12.34 25.03 10.00
N LYS A 673 -11.54 24.67 11.00
CA LYS A 673 -11.69 23.43 11.73
C LYS A 673 -12.35 23.71 13.07
N THR A 674 -13.50 23.09 13.32
CA THR A 674 -14.15 23.13 14.62
C THR A 674 -13.56 22.04 15.53
N LYS A 675 -13.01 22.42 16.65
CA LYS A 675 -12.46 21.52 17.66
C LYS A 675 -13.40 21.53 18.86
N LYS A 676 -13.91 20.35 19.25
CA LYS A 676 -14.63 20.19 20.51
C LYS A 676 -13.62 19.96 21.64
N ASN A 677 -13.66 20.85 22.63
CA ASN A 677 -12.88 20.72 23.83
C ASN A 677 -13.54 19.68 24.77
N LYS A 678 -12.79 19.21 25.78
CA LYS A 678 -13.28 18.21 26.74
C LYS A 678 -14.46 18.71 27.60
N ASP A 679 -14.64 20.02 27.68
CA ASP A 679 -15.75 20.70 28.36
C ASP A 679 -17.00 20.91 27.49
N GLY A 680 -17.00 20.44 26.26
CA GLY A 680 -18.10 20.54 25.30
C GLY A 680 -18.13 21.84 24.50
N THR A 681 -17.21 22.79 24.74
CA THR A 681 -17.11 24.03 23.97
C THR A 681 -16.50 23.77 22.59
N GLU A 682 -16.99 24.51 21.59
CA GLU A 682 -16.46 24.44 20.21
C GLU A 682 -15.56 25.64 19.92
N GLU A 683 -14.31 25.37 19.58
CA GLU A 683 -13.35 26.36 19.15
C GLU A 683 -13.14 26.27 17.63
N LYS A 684 -13.19 27.39 16.93
CA LYS A 684 -12.94 27.44 15.49
C LYS A 684 -11.52 27.90 15.22
N GLU A 685 -10.74 27.07 14.56
CA GLU A 685 -9.36 27.35 14.18
C GLU A 685 -9.23 27.42 12.65
N ASN A 686 -8.62 28.49 12.14
CA ASN A 686 -8.25 28.58 10.73
C ASN A 686 -7.00 27.73 10.48
N VAL A 687 -7.15 26.69 9.67
CA VAL A 687 -6.08 25.76 9.37
C VAL A 687 -5.67 25.90 7.92
N LYS A 688 -4.38 26.18 7.68
CA LYS A 688 -3.82 26.17 6.32
C LYS A 688 -3.89 24.78 5.73
N VAL A 689 -4.25 24.70 4.46
CA VAL A 689 -4.22 23.45 3.72
C VAL A 689 -2.79 22.92 3.68
N THR A 690 -2.59 21.69 4.17
CA THR A 690 -1.28 21.05 4.27
C THR A 690 -1.31 19.66 3.64
N GLN A 691 -0.14 19.20 3.20
CA GLN A 691 0.07 17.79 2.79
C GLN A 691 1.05 17.10 3.73
N LYS A 692 0.94 15.78 3.81
CA LYS A 692 1.85 14.94 4.55
C LYS A 692 2.94 14.43 3.61
N ILE A 693 4.19 14.68 3.92
CA ILE A 693 5.33 14.21 3.12
C ILE A 693 6.36 13.51 4.01
N THR A 694 7.14 12.61 3.44
CA THR A 694 8.33 12.06 4.08
C THR A 694 9.46 13.08 3.96
N ALA A 695 9.97 13.52 5.10
CA ALA A 695 11.05 14.50 5.13
C ALA A 695 11.85 14.41 6.45
N MET A 696 13.12 14.81 6.40
CA MET A 696 13.87 15.19 7.60
C MET A 696 13.29 16.49 8.16
N GLU A 697 13.71 16.96 9.32
CA GLU A 697 13.27 18.27 9.82
C GLU A 697 13.31 19.32 8.71
N SER A 698 12.37 20.27 8.76
CA SER A 698 12.24 21.32 7.73
C SER A 698 13.45 22.26 7.72
N VAL A 699 14.55 21.77 7.15
CA VAL A 699 15.78 22.56 6.91
C VAL A 699 16.12 22.54 5.43
N ASP A 700 16.64 23.64 4.96
CA ASP A 700 17.09 23.76 3.56
C ASP A 700 18.39 22.97 3.31
N ASP A 701 19.25 22.90 4.33
CA ASP A 701 20.54 22.26 4.31
C ASP A 701 20.64 21.26 5.45
N ALA A 702 20.92 19.98 5.13
CA ALA A 702 21.02 18.90 6.11
C ALA A 702 22.22 19.07 7.06
N TYR A 703 23.24 19.85 6.70
CA TYR A 703 24.33 20.18 7.60
C TYR A 703 23.87 20.95 8.85
N LYS A 704 22.75 21.65 8.82
CA LYS A 704 22.13 22.28 9.99
C LYS A 704 21.64 21.28 11.04
N LEU A 705 21.53 20.00 10.69
CA LEU A 705 21.13 18.91 11.59
C LEU A 705 22.33 18.19 12.22
N VAL A 706 23.54 18.45 11.77
CA VAL A 706 24.77 17.86 12.31
C VAL A 706 25.00 18.40 13.73
N SER A 707 25.37 17.53 14.66
CA SER A 707 25.66 17.91 16.05
C SER A 707 26.90 18.79 16.19
N SER A 708 26.98 19.50 17.30
CA SER A 708 28.11 20.43 17.59
C SER A 708 29.50 19.78 17.59
N GLY A 709 29.57 18.46 17.84
CA GLY A 709 30.83 17.69 17.80
C GLY A 709 31.37 17.44 16.39
N ASN A 710 30.62 17.79 15.36
CA ASN A 710 31.02 17.76 13.95
C ASN A 710 31.64 16.42 13.51
N TYR A 711 31.01 15.31 13.93
CA TYR A 711 31.51 13.96 13.65
C TYR A 711 31.49 13.63 12.16
N LYS A 712 32.61 13.08 11.66
CA LYS A 712 32.76 12.73 10.22
C LYS A 712 31.62 11.90 9.65
N ILE A 713 31.07 10.99 10.44
CA ILE A 713 29.96 10.15 10.02
C ILE A 713 28.69 10.99 9.78
N GLU A 714 28.40 11.99 10.59
CA GLU A 714 27.27 12.88 10.42
C GLU A 714 27.40 13.76 9.19
N GLN A 715 28.61 14.22 8.88
CA GLN A 715 28.89 15.00 7.68
C GLN A 715 28.62 14.19 6.42
N VAL A 716 29.04 12.92 6.38
CA VAL A 716 28.76 12.00 5.27
C VAL A 716 27.25 11.82 5.07
N TYR A 717 26.47 11.70 6.14
CA TYR A 717 25.03 11.59 6.04
C TYR A 717 24.34 12.90 5.63
N ALA A 718 24.85 14.04 6.06
CA ALA A 718 24.32 15.35 5.65
C ALA A 718 24.57 15.62 4.16
N GLU A 719 25.78 15.30 3.67
CA GLU A 719 26.12 15.34 2.24
C GLU A 719 25.13 14.51 1.42
N TYR A 720 24.98 13.24 1.76
CA TYR A 720 24.06 12.33 1.09
C TYR A 720 22.61 12.83 1.11
N ALA A 721 22.11 13.32 2.24
CA ALA A 721 20.75 13.85 2.33
C ALA A 721 20.54 15.04 1.40
N ASN A 722 21.51 15.94 1.29
CA ASN A 722 21.48 17.08 0.38
C ASN A 722 21.54 16.64 -1.09
N GLU A 723 22.39 15.65 -1.42
CA GLU A 723 22.47 15.08 -2.77
C GLU A 723 21.16 14.45 -3.20
N MET A 724 20.49 13.65 -2.34
CA MET A 724 19.19 13.08 -2.62
C MET A 724 18.11 14.14 -2.81
N LYS A 725 18.08 15.18 -1.99
CA LYS A 725 17.19 16.34 -2.19
C LYS A 725 17.44 17.05 -3.51
N SER A 726 18.71 17.16 -3.92
CA SER A 726 19.09 17.76 -5.22
C SER A 726 18.54 16.92 -6.37
N LEU A 727 18.69 15.59 -6.35
CA LEU A 727 18.12 14.69 -7.35
C LEU A 727 16.59 14.76 -7.41
N ALA A 728 15.91 14.79 -6.26
CA ALA A 728 14.47 14.97 -6.20
C ALA A 728 14.01 16.27 -6.87
N ASN A 729 14.73 17.37 -6.64
CA ASN A 729 14.42 18.66 -7.27
C ASN A 729 14.73 18.66 -8.78
N GLU A 730 15.78 17.98 -9.21
CA GLU A 730 16.09 17.83 -10.64
C GLU A 730 14.99 17.02 -11.36
N ALA A 731 14.52 15.93 -10.75
CA ALA A 731 13.40 15.15 -11.27
C ALA A 731 12.11 15.98 -11.39
N ARG A 732 11.79 16.80 -10.38
CA ARG A 732 10.66 17.73 -10.43
C ARG A 732 10.79 18.78 -11.54
N LYS A 733 12.00 19.32 -11.77
CA LYS A 733 12.26 20.23 -12.90
C LYS A 733 12.06 19.52 -14.25
N SER A 734 12.56 18.28 -14.37
CA SER A 734 12.38 17.46 -15.56
C SER A 734 10.91 17.15 -15.82
N TYR A 735 10.13 16.83 -14.76
CA TYR A 735 8.69 16.64 -14.86
C TYR A 735 7.98 17.85 -15.47
N LEU A 736 8.31 19.06 -15.01
CA LEU A 736 7.70 20.30 -15.51
C LEU A 736 8.04 20.60 -16.97
N LYS A 737 9.25 20.25 -17.40
CA LYS A 737 9.71 20.43 -18.78
C LYS A 737 9.15 19.37 -19.74
N THR A 738 8.62 18.26 -19.21
CA THR A 738 8.08 17.16 -20.02
C THR A 738 6.73 17.57 -20.61
N GLY A 739 6.59 17.54 -21.94
CA GLY A 739 5.34 17.83 -22.65
C GLY A 739 4.25 16.79 -22.42
N ASN A 740 3.21 16.81 -23.25
CA ASN A 740 2.09 15.85 -23.19
C ASN A 740 2.21 14.83 -24.34
N LEU A 741 1.59 13.66 -24.12
CA LEU A 741 1.53 12.61 -25.15
C LEU A 741 0.76 13.11 -26.38
N LYS A 742 1.35 12.95 -27.55
CA LYS A 742 0.68 13.21 -28.82
C LYS A 742 -0.06 11.95 -29.27
N TYR A 743 -1.38 12.05 -29.37
CA TYR A 743 -2.22 10.97 -29.88
C TYR A 743 -2.10 10.89 -31.41
N SER A 744 -1.94 9.65 -31.92
CA SER A 744 -1.84 9.36 -33.36
C SER A 744 -3.03 8.49 -33.84
N PRO A 745 -3.99 9.08 -34.60
CA PRO A 745 -5.09 8.32 -35.20
C PRO A 745 -4.64 7.21 -36.15
N SER A 746 -3.55 7.44 -36.90
CA SER A 746 -2.97 6.43 -37.81
C SER A 746 -2.41 5.24 -37.01
N ALA A 747 -1.66 5.49 -35.95
CA ALA A 747 -1.18 4.42 -35.05
C ALA A 747 -2.33 3.62 -34.42
N ARG A 748 -3.41 4.29 -33.98
CA ARG A 748 -4.60 3.60 -33.47
C ARG A 748 -5.20 2.63 -34.49
N LYS A 749 -5.20 2.99 -35.78
CA LYS A 749 -5.73 2.13 -36.85
C LYS A 749 -4.80 0.91 -37.06
N THR A 750 -3.49 1.14 -37.06
CA THR A 750 -2.48 0.08 -37.22
C THR A 750 -2.52 -0.92 -36.05
N TYR A 751 -2.65 -0.43 -34.83
CA TYR A 751 -2.65 -1.24 -33.59
C TYR A 751 -4.06 -1.44 -33.02
N SER A 752 -5.07 -1.60 -33.87
CA SER A 752 -6.48 -1.70 -33.43
C SER A 752 -6.73 -2.86 -32.47
N GLU A 753 -6.11 -4.02 -32.69
CA GLU A 753 -6.26 -5.21 -31.85
C GLU A 753 -5.65 -5.00 -30.45
N GLU A 754 -4.47 -4.41 -30.38
CA GLU A 754 -3.78 -4.07 -29.14
C GLU A 754 -4.53 -3.00 -28.34
N VAL A 755 -5.06 -1.99 -29.02
CA VAL A 755 -5.92 -0.95 -28.40
C VAL A 755 -7.18 -1.58 -27.82
N ASP A 756 -7.83 -2.51 -28.53
CA ASP A 756 -9.01 -3.22 -28.03
C ASP A 756 -8.68 -4.13 -26.85
N SER A 757 -7.54 -4.81 -26.88
CA SER A 757 -7.02 -5.60 -25.77
C SER A 757 -6.77 -4.74 -24.51
N LEU A 758 -6.08 -3.61 -24.68
CA LEU A 758 -5.83 -2.63 -23.60
C LEU A 758 -7.13 -2.09 -23.00
N ASN A 759 -8.11 -1.76 -23.85
CA ASN A 759 -9.43 -1.29 -23.41
C ASN A 759 -10.20 -2.39 -22.64
N LYS A 760 -10.14 -3.65 -23.07
CA LYS A 760 -10.74 -4.78 -22.34
C LYS A 760 -10.08 -4.98 -20.96
N LYS A 761 -8.74 -4.95 -20.89
CA LYS A 761 -8.00 -5.04 -19.62
C LYS A 761 -8.32 -3.87 -18.69
N LEU A 762 -8.35 -2.63 -19.22
CA LEU A 762 -8.73 -1.45 -18.46
C LEU A 762 -10.17 -1.53 -17.97
N LYS A 763 -11.12 -1.98 -18.82
CA LYS A 763 -12.51 -2.19 -18.43
C LYS A 763 -12.63 -3.19 -17.28
N LYS A 764 -11.90 -4.31 -17.34
CA LYS A 764 -11.87 -5.30 -16.25
C LYS A 764 -11.29 -4.71 -14.96
N ALA A 765 -10.18 -3.95 -15.04
CA ALA A 765 -9.60 -3.31 -13.86
C ALA A 765 -10.53 -2.25 -13.26
N LEU A 766 -11.21 -1.46 -14.10
CA LEU A 766 -12.16 -0.43 -13.65
C LEU A 766 -13.45 -1.02 -13.08
N SER A 767 -13.92 -2.19 -13.54
CA SER A 767 -15.09 -2.85 -12.96
C SER A 767 -14.85 -3.29 -11.51
N ASN A 768 -13.60 -3.54 -11.13
CA ASN A 768 -13.21 -3.83 -9.76
C ASN A 768 -13.10 -2.56 -8.86
N ALA A 769 -13.04 -1.37 -9.43
CA ALA A 769 -12.80 -0.15 -8.64
C ALA A 769 -13.89 0.16 -7.60
N PRO A 770 -15.20 -0.03 -7.86
CA PRO A 770 -16.23 0.12 -6.85
C PRO A 770 -16.10 -0.89 -5.71
N LEU A 771 -15.80 -2.16 -6.03
CA LEU A 771 -15.58 -3.23 -5.03
C LEU A 771 -14.35 -2.92 -4.17
N GLU A 772 -13.27 -2.42 -4.75
CA GLU A 772 -12.08 -2.02 -4.01
C GLU A 772 -12.38 -0.85 -3.06
N ARG A 773 -13.18 0.16 -3.47
CA ARG A 773 -13.60 1.24 -2.57
C ARG A 773 -14.45 0.71 -1.42
N GLN A 774 -15.34 -0.24 -1.69
CA GLN A 774 -16.13 -0.91 -0.66
C GLN A 774 -15.25 -1.73 0.30
N ALA A 775 -14.23 -2.43 -0.23
CA ALA A 775 -13.23 -3.13 0.58
C ALA A 775 -12.44 -2.16 1.47
N GLN A 776 -12.07 -1.00 0.95
CA GLN A 776 -11.39 0.03 1.73
C GLN A 776 -12.29 0.60 2.86
N LEU A 777 -13.58 0.80 2.61
CA LEU A 777 -14.56 1.19 3.66
C LEU A 777 -14.63 0.15 4.76
N LEU A 778 -14.84 -1.12 4.39
CA LEU A 778 -14.91 -2.22 5.34
C LEU A 778 -13.61 -2.40 6.13
N ALA A 779 -12.45 -2.29 5.48
CA ALA A 779 -11.17 -2.37 6.15
C ALA A 779 -10.98 -1.23 7.16
N ASN A 780 -11.39 0.00 6.83
CA ASN A 780 -11.38 1.13 7.79
C ASN A 780 -12.29 0.85 8.98
N GLN A 781 -13.49 0.33 8.76
CA GLN A 781 -14.42 -0.03 9.84
C GLN A 781 -13.83 -1.09 10.78
N ILE A 782 -13.24 -2.16 10.23
CA ILE A 782 -12.57 -3.22 11.00
C ILE A 782 -11.43 -2.62 11.84
N VAL A 783 -10.63 -1.74 11.25
CA VAL A 783 -9.50 -1.10 11.95
C VAL A 783 -10.00 -0.16 13.05
N ASP A 784 -11.00 0.68 12.75
CA ASP A 784 -11.56 1.63 13.72
C ASP A 784 -12.19 0.88 14.91
N ALA A 785 -12.92 -0.23 14.69
CA ALA A 785 -13.48 -1.06 15.75
C ALA A 785 -12.39 -1.68 16.64
N LYS A 786 -11.32 -2.21 16.04
CA LYS A 786 -10.20 -2.79 16.78
C LYS A 786 -9.41 -1.74 17.59
N LEU A 787 -9.25 -0.54 17.06
CA LEU A 787 -8.59 0.56 17.78
C LEU A 787 -9.47 1.09 18.93
N ALA A 788 -10.79 1.12 18.75
CA ALA A 788 -11.72 1.48 19.83
C ALA A 788 -11.68 0.47 20.98
N ALA A 789 -11.56 -0.82 20.67
CA ALA A 789 -11.43 -1.89 21.66
C ALA A 789 -10.07 -1.89 22.38
N ASN A 790 -9.00 -1.38 21.73
CA ASN A 790 -7.66 -1.31 22.30
C ASN A 790 -6.93 -0.01 21.87
N PRO A 791 -7.20 1.11 22.55
CA PRO A 791 -6.66 2.43 22.20
C PRO A 791 -5.14 2.56 22.36
N ASP A 792 -4.51 1.73 23.16
CA ASP A 792 -3.07 1.75 23.49
C ASP A 792 -2.21 0.87 22.57
N MET A 793 -2.77 0.45 21.44
CA MET A 793 -2.07 -0.39 20.46
C MET A 793 -0.90 0.35 19.81
N ASP A 794 0.24 -0.33 19.66
CA ASP A 794 1.41 0.22 18.99
C ASP A 794 1.29 0.24 17.45
N ASP A 795 2.14 1.04 16.78
CA ASP A 795 2.07 1.24 15.33
C ASP A 795 2.36 -0.04 14.53
N GLU A 796 3.15 -0.97 15.08
CA GLU A 796 3.44 -2.25 14.41
C GLU A 796 2.20 -3.14 14.38
N HIS A 797 1.50 -3.24 15.51
CA HIS A 797 0.22 -3.95 15.58
C HIS A 797 -0.84 -3.28 14.70
N ILE A 798 -0.93 -1.94 14.73
CA ILE A 798 -1.83 -1.18 13.84
C ILE A 798 -1.52 -1.48 12.37
N LYS A 799 -0.25 -1.53 11.98
CA LYS A 799 0.15 -1.86 10.60
C LYS A 799 -0.27 -3.28 10.20
N LYS A 800 -0.07 -4.26 11.09
CA LYS A 800 -0.50 -5.65 10.89
C LYS A 800 -2.02 -5.76 10.74
N ILE A 801 -2.77 -5.07 11.62
CA ILE A 801 -4.24 -5.04 11.55
C ILE A 801 -4.73 -4.40 10.23
N LYS A 802 -4.14 -3.29 9.81
CA LYS A 802 -4.48 -2.65 8.53
C LYS A 802 -4.27 -3.59 7.34
N GLY A 803 -3.17 -4.36 7.34
CA GLY A 803 -2.89 -5.35 6.31
C GLY A 803 -3.92 -6.48 6.28
N SER A 804 -4.17 -7.11 7.42
CA SER A 804 -5.14 -8.20 7.53
C SER A 804 -6.58 -7.74 7.26
N ALA A 805 -6.98 -6.58 7.77
CA ALA A 805 -8.32 -6.02 7.53
C ALA A 805 -8.59 -5.80 6.04
N LEU A 806 -7.60 -5.31 5.27
CA LEU A 806 -7.77 -5.11 3.84
C LEU A 806 -7.91 -6.43 3.07
N ILE A 807 -7.13 -7.45 3.43
CA ILE A 807 -7.24 -8.79 2.82
C ILE A 807 -8.63 -9.37 3.10
N THR A 808 -9.05 -9.36 4.35
CA THR A 808 -10.39 -9.82 4.76
C THR A 808 -11.51 -9.06 4.04
N ALA A 809 -11.42 -7.74 3.98
CA ALA A 809 -12.40 -6.90 3.33
C ALA A 809 -12.51 -7.20 1.82
N ARG A 810 -11.38 -7.37 1.13
CA ARG A 810 -11.36 -7.74 -0.29
C ARG A 810 -12.01 -9.10 -0.53
N ALA A 811 -11.70 -10.09 0.30
CA ALA A 811 -12.31 -11.41 0.22
C ALA A 811 -13.84 -11.34 0.38
N ARG A 812 -14.35 -10.56 1.36
CA ARG A 812 -15.78 -10.42 1.63
C ARG A 812 -16.54 -9.72 0.52
N VAL A 813 -15.99 -8.68 -0.09
CA VAL A 813 -16.66 -7.94 -1.16
C VAL A 813 -16.39 -8.49 -2.56
N GLY A 814 -15.52 -9.49 -2.70
CA GLY A 814 -15.11 -10.03 -3.99
C GLY A 814 -14.23 -9.08 -4.80
N ALA A 815 -13.51 -8.16 -4.15
CA ALA A 815 -12.57 -7.28 -4.81
C ALA A 815 -11.29 -8.05 -5.19
N SER A 816 -10.82 -7.90 -6.44
CA SER A 816 -9.58 -8.52 -6.90
C SER A 816 -8.46 -7.50 -7.02
N LYS A 817 -7.22 -7.92 -6.67
CA LYS A 817 -6.02 -7.11 -6.84
C LYS A 817 -5.44 -7.24 -8.26
N GLN A 818 -6.27 -7.46 -9.27
CA GLN A 818 -5.78 -7.64 -10.64
C GLN A 818 -5.15 -6.35 -11.16
N ARG A 819 -3.88 -6.43 -11.54
CA ARG A 819 -3.15 -5.38 -12.23
C ARG A 819 -3.11 -5.67 -13.72
N ILE A 820 -3.07 -4.61 -14.53
CA ILE A 820 -2.93 -4.74 -15.98
C ILE A 820 -1.48 -5.13 -16.29
N GLU A 821 -1.32 -6.28 -16.91
CA GLU A 821 -0.06 -6.72 -17.49
C GLU A 821 -0.05 -6.40 -18.98
N LEU A 822 1.02 -5.73 -19.43
CA LEU A 822 1.18 -5.31 -20.81
C LEU A 822 1.97 -6.36 -21.60
N THR A 823 1.50 -6.69 -22.82
CA THR A 823 2.29 -7.47 -23.79
C THR A 823 3.27 -6.56 -24.54
N ASP A 824 4.20 -7.15 -25.28
CA ASP A 824 5.20 -6.39 -26.03
C ASP A 824 4.53 -5.57 -27.16
N LYS A 825 3.55 -6.15 -27.86
CA LYS A 825 2.77 -5.45 -28.91
C LYS A 825 1.91 -4.33 -28.34
N GLU A 826 1.28 -4.52 -27.19
CA GLU A 826 0.53 -3.46 -26.50
C GLU A 826 1.46 -2.32 -26.09
N TRP A 827 2.70 -2.63 -25.69
CA TRP A 827 3.71 -1.64 -25.39
C TRP A 827 4.12 -0.84 -26.63
N GLU A 828 4.32 -1.51 -27.79
CA GLU A 828 4.57 -0.85 -29.06
C GLU A 828 3.44 0.10 -29.45
N ALA A 829 2.18 -0.32 -29.30
CA ALA A 829 1.01 0.53 -29.53
C ALA A 829 1.00 1.77 -28.65
N ILE A 830 1.36 1.64 -27.35
CA ILE A 830 1.50 2.77 -26.43
C ILE A 830 2.60 3.73 -26.90
N GLN A 831 3.76 3.22 -27.29
CA GLN A 831 4.87 4.03 -27.77
C GLN A 831 4.56 4.76 -29.07
N ALA A 832 3.79 4.14 -29.96
CA ALA A 832 3.33 4.74 -31.21
C ALA A 832 2.24 5.83 -31.01
N GLY A 833 1.74 6.03 -29.77
CA GLY A 833 0.68 6.99 -29.48
C GLY A 833 -0.71 6.52 -29.91
N ALA A 834 -0.95 5.20 -30.03
CA ALA A 834 -2.23 4.63 -30.45
C ALA A 834 -3.37 4.83 -29.42
N ILE A 835 -3.05 5.20 -28.18
CA ILE A 835 -4.01 5.51 -27.12
C ILE A 835 -3.82 6.93 -26.60
N SER A 836 -4.91 7.53 -26.09
CA SER A 836 -4.86 8.90 -25.55
C SER A 836 -4.17 8.94 -24.17
N GLU A 837 -3.67 10.12 -23.79
CA GLU A 837 -3.01 10.35 -22.50
C GLU A 837 -3.88 9.93 -21.31
N ASN A 838 -5.18 10.22 -21.34
CA ASN A 838 -6.12 9.85 -20.27
C ASN A 838 -6.28 8.33 -20.12
N ILE A 839 -6.34 7.60 -21.23
CA ILE A 839 -6.42 6.13 -21.23
C ILE A 839 -5.11 5.56 -20.72
N LEU A 840 -3.97 6.07 -21.22
CA LEU A 840 -2.65 5.63 -20.79
C LEU A 840 -2.43 5.87 -19.29
N SER A 841 -2.75 7.06 -18.78
CA SER A 841 -2.69 7.34 -17.33
C SER A 841 -3.54 6.35 -16.53
N SER A 842 -4.75 6.05 -17.02
CA SER A 842 -5.63 5.08 -16.38
C SER A 842 -5.07 3.66 -16.41
N ILE A 843 -4.39 3.25 -17.46
CA ILE A 843 -3.71 1.95 -17.56
C ILE A 843 -2.54 1.90 -16.58
N ILE A 844 -1.70 2.95 -16.54
CA ILE A 844 -0.55 3.04 -15.62
C ILE A 844 -1.01 2.96 -14.16
N ASP A 845 -2.07 3.66 -13.78
CA ASP A 845 -2.63 3.64 -12.41
C ASP A 845 -3.14 2.24 -11.99
N ASN A 846 -3.51 1.40 -12.96
CA ASN A 846 -3.98 0.04 -12.74
C ASN A 846 -2.93 -1.03 -13.10
N SER A 847 -1.69 -0.65 -13.36
CA SER A 847 -0.57 -1.54 -13.69
C SER A 847 0.45 -1.57 -12.55
N ASP A 848 1.40 -2.49 -12.67
CA ASP A 848 2.60 -2.48 -11.82
C ASP A 848 3.64 -1.50 -12.37
N LEU A 849 4.02 -0.51 -11.56
CA LEU A 849 4.94 0.54 -11.99
C LEU A 849 6.34 -0.01 -12.30
N ASP A 850 6.80 -1.04 -11.56
CA ASP A 850 8.09 -1.67 -11.80
C ASP A 850 8.10 -2.44 -13.13
N SER A 851 7.01 -3.12 -13.46
CA SER A 851 6.83 -3.75 -14.78
C SER A 851 6.83 -2.73 -15.92
N ILE A 852 6.15 -1.59 -15.73
CA ILE A 852 6.15 -0.49 -16.70
C ILE A 852 7.56 0.09 -16.86
N LYS A 853 8.28 0.30 -15.75
CA LYS A 853 9.66 0.80 -15.76
C LYS A 853 10.57 -0.15 -16.52
N LYS A 854 10.49 -1.46 -16.25
CA LYS A 854 11.27 -2.48 -16.98
C LYS A 854 11.00 -2.45 -18.50
N ARG A 855 9.74 -2.23 -18.91
CA ARG A 855 9.37 -2.14 -20.33
C ARG A 855 9.74 -0.81 -20.95
N ALA A 856 9.66 0.29 -20.21
CA ALA A 856 10.04 1.61 -20.67
C ALA A 856 11.55 1.76 -20.86
N THR A 857 12.34 0.96 -20.16
CA THR A 857 13.80 0.92 -20.36
C THR A 857 14.11 0.17 -21.67
N PRO A 858 14.74 0.81 -22.67
CA PRO A 858 14.96 0.21 -23.98
C PRO A 858 15.78 -1.08 -23.89
N ARG A 859 15.23 -2.22 -24.35
CA ARG A 859 15.93 -3.50 -24.37
C ARG A 859 17.12 -3.55 -25.33
N GLY A 860 17.18 -2.66 -26.30
CA GLY A 860 18.30 -2.47 -27.23
C GLY A 860 19.35 -1.48 -26.76
N ALA A 861 19.16 -0.87 -25.59
CA ALA A 861 20.10 0.09 -25.01
C ALA A 861 21.38 -0.54 -24.44
N ASP A 862 21.52 -1.88 -24.51
CA ASP A 862 22.77 -2.59 -24.23
C ASP A 862 23.93 -2.11 -25.10
N THR A 863 23.66 -1.35 -26.15
CA THR A 863 24.67 -0.77 -27.02
C THR A 863 25.09 0.65 -26.64
N ASN A 864 24.25 1.41 -25.89
CA ASN A 864 24.51 2.79 -25.52
C ASN A 864 23.97 3.12 -24.11
N LEU A 865 24.61 2.56 -23.10
CA LEU A 865 24.32 2.96 -21.71
C LEU A 865 24.73 4.42 -21.47
N SER A 866 24.01 5.11 -20.58
CA SER A 866 24.42 6.44 -20.13
C SER A 866 25.81 6.39 -19.46
N ASN A 867 26.57 7.47 -19.58
CA ASN A 867 27.87 7.58 -18.95
C ASN A 867 27.80 7.34 -17.43
N ALA A 868 26.73 7.79 -16.78
CA ALA A 868 26.49 7.54 -15.36
C ALA A 868 26.33 6.04 -15.05
N LYS A 869 25.62 5.29 -15.93
CA LYS A 869 25.41 3.85 -15.76
C LYS A 869 26.68 3.05 -16.01
N ILE A 870 27.49 3.46 -17.00
CA ILE A 870 28.82 2.86 -17.25
C ILE A 870 29.74 3.11 -16.07
N ALA A 871 29.77 4.34 -15.54
CA ALA A 871 30.55 4.67 -14.36
C ALA A 871 30.10 3.85 -13.12
N LEU A 872 28.78 3.68 -12.94
CA LEU A 872 28.22 2.83 -11.90
C LEU A 872 28.71 1.38 -12.03
N ILE A 873 28.61 0.75 -13.21
CA ILE A 873 29.08 -0.61 -13.47
C ILE A 873 30.59 -0.72 -13.13
N LYS A 874 31.40 0.20 -13.60
CA LYS A 874 32.86 0.22 -13.36
C LYS A 874 33.18 0.41 -11.88
N SER A 875 32.43 1.25 -11.15
CA SER A 875 32.66 1.50 -9.72
C SER A 875 32.41 0.26 -8.83
N MET A 876 31.56 -0.65 -9.30
CA MET A 876 31.21 -1.89 -8.58
C MET A 876 32.15 -3.07 -8.91
N SER A 877 32.91 -3.01 -10.00
CA SER A 877 33.64 -4.15 -10.57
C SER A 877 34.62 -4.86 -9.62
N SER A 878 35.23 -4.10 -8.70
CA SER A 878 36.21 -4.63 -7.75
C SER A 878 35.59 -5.34 -6.52
N ARG A 879 34.27 -5.27 -6.32
CA ARG A 879 33.64 -5.72 -5.07
C ARG A 879 32.41 -6.56 -5.24
N TYR A 880 31.66 -6.37 -6.33
CA TYR A 880 30.41 -7.03 -6.61
C TYR A 880 30.57 -8.05 -7.73
N THR A 881 29.81 -9.14 -7.66
CA THR A 881 29.75 -10.12 -8.74
C THR A 881 29.07 -9.53 -9.98
N ILE A 882 29.34 -10.10 -11.16
CA ILE A 882 28.68 -9.69 -12.40
C ILE A 882 27.14 -9.75 -12.29
N ALA A 883 26.61 -10.75 -11.59
CA ALA A 883 25.18 -10.89 -11.36
C ALA A 883 24.61 -9.75 -10.49
N GLU A 884 25.31 -9.39 -9.42
CA GLU A 884 24.93 -8.28 -8.54
C GLU A 884 25.00 -6.93 -9.26
N ILE A 885 26.06 -6.72 -10.05
CA ILE A 885 26.21 -5.51 -10.87
C ILE A 885 25.06 -5.43 -11.90
N ALA A 886 24.75 -6.54 -12.55
CA ALA A 886 23.66 -6.62 -13.52
C ALA A 886 22.32 -6.28 -12.90
N GLU A 887 22.00 -6.83 -11.73
CA GLU A 887 20.76 -6.56 -11.00
C GLU A 887 20.67 -5.09 -10.57
N ARG A 888 21.75 -4.54 -9.98
CA ARG A 888 21.78 -3.15 -9.53
C ARG A 888 21.71 -2.13 -10.66
N ALA A 889 22.46 -2.39 -11.71
CA ALA A 889 22.45 -1.55 -12.91
C ALA A 889 21.19 -1.76 -13.78
N GLY A 890 20.38 -2.80 -13.52
CA GLY A 890 19.18 -3.13 -14.29
C GLY A 890 19.52 -3.52 -15.75
N VAL A 891 20.64 -4.22 -15.94
CA VAL A 891 21.12 -4.68 -17.26
C VAL A 891 21.41 -6.18 -17.25
N SER A 892 21.69 -6.79 -18.40
CA SER A 892 22.08 -8.18 -18.47
C SER A 892 23.52 -8.41 -17.98
N SER A 893 23.83 -9.63 -17.51
CA SER A 893 25.22 -10.01 -17.13
C SER A 893 26.18 -9.89 -18.30
N SER A 894 25.74 -10.16 -19.53
CA SER A 894 26.54 -9.98 -20.75
C SER A 894 26.88 -8.51 -21.00
N THR A 895 25.92 -7.59 -20.73
CA THR A 895 26.17 -6.14 -20.84
C THR A 895 27.21 -5.70 -19.83
N VAL A 896 27.11 -6.17 -18.55
CA VAL A 896 28.13 -5.86 -17.53
C VAL A 896 29.50 -6.33 -18.00
N THR A 897 29.63 -7.57 -18.47
CA THR A 897 30.91 -8.13 -18.98
C THR A 897 31.47 -7.28 -20.12
N LYS A 898 30.62 -6.85 -21.06
CA LYS A 898 31.01 -5.98 -22.19
C LYS A 898 31.66 -4.68 -21.69
N TYR A 899 31.03 -3.97 -20.75
CA TYR A 899 31.53 -2.67 -20.27
C TYR A 899 32.65 -2.76 -19.25
N LEU A 900 32.85 -3.90 -18.61
CA LEU A 900 34.01 -4.14 -17.76
C LEU A 900 35.25 -4.51 -18.57
N ASN A 901 35.06 -5.11 -19.74
CA ASN A 901 36.17 -5.48 -20.65
C ASN A 901 36.52 -4.37 -21.67
N ALA A 902 35.68 -3.33 -21.76
CA ALA A 902 35.92 -2.13 -22.57
C ALA A 902 36.60 -1.03 -21.73
#